data_8fd47c72cde324707c4de42c9ca67bba
#
_entry.id   8fd47c72cde324707c4de42c9ca67bba
#
_cell.length_a   1.000
_cell.length_b   1.000
_cell.length_c   1.000
_cell.angle_alpha   90.00
_cell.angle_beta   90.00
_cell.angle_gamma   90.00
#
_symmetry.space_group_name_H-M   'P 1'
#
loop_
_entity.id
_entity.type
_entity.pdbx_description
1 polymer ?
#
loop_
_entity_poly.entity_id
_entity_poly.type
_entity_poly.pdbx_seq_one_letter_code
_entity_poly.pdbx_strand_id
1 'polypeptide(L)'
;MLKTGHGGNLNALAEEAGCAPGEILDFSSNINPLGPPEFIRASVSRALDNIVHYPDPAAERLITAAAEVFSTGERNIVAGNGSEQLIYAIPRAFGLKKALIAVPAYIDYEKSCRPAGLDVNYAYLDEADNFTPVFAKLDNLVEADTLVFIGHPGNPAGTAMPKEDLMKLAGKHPKSLFVIDEAFADFSDKSLSLLPDIPSNMIVLRSLTKFYAIPGLRLGLAFASENNAALIRAQLPPWSVNTIAQETGIKILTDSEEYAQETRKNIDELRQDFSEKLTKLGLKVFPGLANYLLLKLPDEQPGIYDKLLKEHHIAVRDCSNFAGLDSRFFRVAVKNQDENAYFIAALRQVLKGGTPANNFYFRQQRKTPSLMLQGTCSNAGKSVLTAAFCRILLQDGYHVAPFKSQNMALNSYVTVDGGEIGRAQAVQAQACRLAPDVRMNPVLLKPSTDTGSQVIVMGKATGNMEAKKYFSRKRSLFPVVCEAYDSLSGDYDAVILEGAGSPGEVNLKKHDIVNMNMARYAQSPVLLAGDIDRGGTYAAFIGTMETFLPWERELLKGFLVNKFRGDATLLRDAHEYVENFTGRPVLGVIPYKADLGIPEEDSVSFALTRPAEKFSLTLDVVLIELPHISNFTDFTPLEIEPDLNIRKIRHCRDLGNPDVIILPGSKNVIGDLESLRERGIAEAITEKVKAGAWLIGICGGLQMAGAVIRDPLHLESHQSEVNGLNLLPLTTVLEKDKCLNQTQAVLCSSEDKVSGYEIHHGKTVYGSEQLVSMRSNTGEAVGFAADRIWLTYLHGVFDEDAFRRKFIDMIRVERGLEPLGRIQVSYDIDAALDLLADLVRENVAMDKIYQVMGLK
;
A
#
# COMPACT_ATOMS: atom_id res chain seq x y z
N MET A 1 7.75 29.78 22.34
CA MET A 1 6.87 28.85 23.08
C MET A 1 5.46 29.37 23.13
N LEU A 2 4.55 28.78 22.38
CA LEU A 2 3.12 29.07 22.52
C LEU A 2 2.67 28.67 23.94
N LYS A 3 2.42 29.66 24.78
CA LYS A 3 1.83 29.50 26.12
C LYS A 3 0.34 29.10 26.04
N THR A 4 -0.01 28.23 25.10
CA THR A 4 -1.32 27.59 25.04
C THR A 4 -1.27 26.40 25.99
N GLY A 5 -2.08 26.35 27.00
CA GLY A 5 -2.06 25.31 28.05
C GLY A 5 -2.42 23.91 27.57
N HIS A 6 -2.51 23.63 26.30
CA HIS A 6 -2.90 22.36 25.68
C HIS A 6 -1.91 21.91 24.61
N GLY A 7 -1.67 20.59 24.48
CA GLY A 7 -0.99 19.98 23.34
C GLY A 7 -1.89 19.89 22.10
N GLY A 8 -1.30 19.49 20.94
CA GLY A 8 -2.07 19.15 19.74
C GLY A 8 -2.30 20.26 18.72
N ASN A 9 -1.71 21.45 18.89
CA ASN A 9 -1.76 22.49 17.87
C ASN A 9 -0.64 22.28 16.84
N LEU A 10 -0.85 21.32 15.91
CA LEU A 10 0.14 20.94 14.92
C LEU A 10 0.61 22.10 14.04
N ASN A 11 -0.28 23.02 13.65
CA ASN A 11 0.10 24.14 12.81
C ASN A 11 1.09 25.07 13.52
N ALA A 12 0.81 25.41 14.77
CA ALA A 12 1.69 26.28 15.55
C ALA A 12 3.04 25.60 15.87
N LEU A 13 3.02 24.28 16.15
CA LEU A 13 4.23 23.48 16.39
C LEU A 13 5.10 23.38 15.13
N ALA A 14 4.48 23.21 13.97
CA ALA A 14 5.16 23.14 12.69
C ALA A 14 5.79 24.51 12.31
N GLU A 15 5.09 25.61 12.54
CA GLU A 15 5.62 26.97 12.35
C GLU A 15 6.84 27.20 13.25
N GLU A 16 6.78 26.81 14.55
CA GLU A 16 7.90 26.92 15.48
C GLU A 16 9.08 26.02 15.11
N ALA A 17 8.82 24.81 14.57
CA ALA A 17 9.83 23.88 14.11
C ALA A 17 10.40 24.20 12.72
N GLY A 18 9.75 25.06 11.93
CA GLY A 18 10.14 25.38 10.57
C GLY A 18 9.90 24.21 9.58
N CYS A 19 8.82 23.41 9.77
CA CYS A 19 8.51 22.23 8.97
C CYS A 19 7.00 22.19 8.61
N ALA A 20 6.57 21.20 7.84
CA ALA A 20 5.14 21.00 7.57
C ALA A 20 4.42 20.34 8.76
N PRO A 21 3.11 20.60 8.99
CA PRO A 21 2.37 20.00 10.10
C PRO A 21 2.39 18.47 10.14
N GLY A 22 2.43 17.80 8.98
CA GLY A 22 2.54 16.34 8.86
C GLY A 22 3.91 15.77 9.25
N GLU A 23 4.93 16.62 9.40
CA GLU A 23 6.28 16.20 9.83
C GLU A 23 6.43 16.21 11.36
N ILE A 24 5.46 16.79 12.09
CA ILE A 24 5.48 16.79 13.54
C ILE A 24 5.03 15.44 14.11
N LEU A 25 5.89 14.79 14.86
CA LEU A 25 5.53 13.62 15.65
C LEU A 25 5.01 14.09 17.02
N ASP A 26 3.68 14.12 17.16
CA ASP A 26 3.02 14.70 18.31
C ASP A 26 2.82 13.70 19.47
N PHE A 27 3.73 13.71 20.45
CA PHE A 27 3.59 13.04 21.73
C PHE A 27 2.86 13.89 22.79
N SER A 28 2.51 15.14 22.48
CA SER A 28 1.78 16.03 23.40
C SER A 28 0.30 15.71 23.53
N SER A 29 -0.29 15.09 22.49
CA SER A 29 -1.69 14.70 22.40
C SER A 29 -1.87 13.21 22.66
N ASN A 30 -2.73 12.86 23.63
CA ASN A 30 -3.00 11.49 24.05
C ASN A 30 -4.08 10.83 23.18
N ILE A 31 -3.82 10.70 21.87
CA ILE A 31 -4.75 10.06 20.92
C ILE A 31 -4.32 8.60 20.72
N ASN A 32 -5.29 7.70 20.60
CA ASN A 32 -5.04 6.28 20.35
C ASN A 32 -4.19 6.07 19.08
N PRO A 33 -3.02 5.41 19.15
CA PRO A 33 -2.14 5.19 18.01
C PRO A 33 -2.69 4.22 16.96
N LEU A 34 -3.73 3.44 17.28
CA LEU A 34 -4.42 2.60 16.29
C LEU A 34 -5.24 3.42 15.29
N GLY A 35 -5.47 4.72 15.58
CA GLY A 35 -6.40 5.53 14.79
C GLY A 35 -7.87 5.19 15.06
N PRO A 36 -8.81 5.80 14.35
CA PRO A 36 -10.23 5.53 14.52
C PRO A 36 -10.62 4.13 14.02
N PRO A 37 -11.66 3.49 14.60
CA PRO A 37 -12.24 2.26 14.07
C PRO A 37 -12.59 2.37 12.57
N GLU A 38 -12.42 1.29 11.83
CA GLU A 38 -12.62 1.28 10.35
C GLU A 38 -14.00 1.79 9.92
N PHE A 39 -15.03 1.52 10.71
CA PHE A 39 -16.40 1.93 10.42
C PHE A 39 -16.66 3.45 10.56
N ILE A 40 -15.78 4.20 11.23
CA ILE A 40 -15.98 5.64 11.50
C ILE A 40 -16.14 6.43 10.20
N ARG A 41 -15.27 6.17 9.21
CA ARG A 41 -15.35 6.88 7.93
C ARG A 41 -16.69 6.69 7.25
N ALA A 42 -17.19 5.46 7.19
CA ALA A 42 -18.49 5.14 6.61
C ALA A 42 -19.65 5.79 7.40
N SER A 43 -19.54 5.86 8.73
CA SER A 43 -20.52 6.55 9.58
C SER A 43 -20.56 8.04 9.29
N VAL A 44 -19.38 8.68 9.23
CA VAL A 44 -19.25 10.11 8.91
C VAL A 44 -19.81 10.41 7.51
N SER A 45 -19.46 9.60 6.50
CA SER A 45 -19.96 9.79 5.12
C SER A 45 -21.47 9.72 5.03
N ARG A 46 -22.10 8.75 5.72
CA ARG A 46 -23.58 8.65 5.77
C ARG A 46 -24.22 9.82 6.52
N ALA A 47 -23.56 10.29 7.60
CA ALA A 47 -24.08 11.42 8.37
C ALA A 47 -24.02 12.74 7.58
N LEU A 48 -23.14 12.87 6.57
CA LEU A 48 -23.08 14.05 5.70
C LEU A 48 -24.38 14.29 4.92
N ASP A 49 -25.16 13.25 4.58
CA ASP A 49 -26.45 13.39 3.91
C ASP A 49 -27.47 14.15 4.77
N ASN A 50 -27.29 14.16 6.09
CA ASN A 50 -28.20 14.75 7.06
C ASN A 50 -27.75 16.13 7.58
N ILE A 51 -26.61 16.68 7.16
CA ILE A 51 -26.12 17.99 7.66
C ILE A 51 -26.98 19.19 7.21
N VAL A 52 -27.86 18.99 6.26
CA VAL A 52 -28.84 20.00 5.82
C VAL A 52 -29.93 20.24 6.85
N HIS A 53 -30.06 19.36 7.85
CA HIS A 53 -31.01 19.45 8.92
C HIS A 53 -30.34 19.76 10.26
N TYR A 54 -31.08 20.43 11.18
CA TYR A 54 -30.61 20.55 12.54
C TYR A 54 -30.46 19.17 13.18
N PRO A 55 -29.41 18.95 14.01
CA PRO A 55 -29.33 17.72 14.80
C PRO A 55 -30.50 17.61 15.80
N ASP A 56 -30.69 16.42 16.35
CA ASP A 56 -31.59 16.25 17.49
C ASP A 56 -31.09 17.14 18.64
N PRO A 57 -31.93 18.09 19.13
CA PRO A 57 -31.51 19.06 20.13
C PRO A 57 -31.13 18.45 21.48
N ALA A 58 -31.70 17.30 21.81
CA ALA A 58 -31.44 16.55 23.04
C ALA A 58 -30.48 15.37 22.84
N ALA A 59 -30.14 15.03 21.59
CA ALA A 59 -29.36 13.85 21.23
C ALA A 59 -29.97 12.54 21.77
N GLU A 60 -31.30 12.39 21.70
CA GLU A 60 -32.05 11.30 22.33
C GLU A 60 -31.56 9.91 21.90
N ARG A 61 -31.40 9.68 20.59
CA ARG A 61 -30.90 8.38 20.07
C ARG A 61 -29.52 8.03 20.60
N LEU A 62 -28.62 9.02 20.72
CA LEU A 62 -27.29 8.82 21.29
C LEU A 62 -27.36 8.50 22.78
N ILE A 63 -28.25 9.19 23.52
CA ILE A 63 -28.49 8.97 24.94
C ILE A 63 -29.07 7.57 25.17
N THR A 64 -30.06 7.14 24.36
CA THR A 64 -30.61 5.78 24.44
C THR A 64 -29.52 4.71 24.24
N ALA A 65 -28.68 4.85 23.21
CA ALA A 65 -27.57 3.93 22.99
C ALA A 65 -26.55 3.93 24.17
N ALA A 66 -26.27 5.10 24.74
CA ALA A 66 -25.41 5.21 25.92
C ALA A 66 -26.06 4.57 27.17
N ALA A 67 -27.36 4.74 27.36
CA ALA A 67 -28.10 4.13 28.48
C ALA A 67 -28.05 2.60 28.46
N GLU A 68 -28.20 2.01 27.28
CA GLU A 68 -28.08 0.57 27.05
C GLU A 68 -26.68 0.06 27.38
N VAL A 69 -25.64 0.69 26.81
CA VAL A 69 -24.22 0.26 26.98
C VAL A 69 -23.73 0.40 28.39
N PHE A 70 -24.07 1.51 29.07
CA PHE A 70 -23.62 1.79 30.44
C PHE A 70 -24.64 1.33 31.50
N SER A 71 -25.71 0.65 31.13
CA SER A 71 -26.74 0.10 32.02
C SER A 71 -27.30 1.13 33.00
N THR A 72 -27.65 2.33 32.49
CA THR A 72 -28.19 3.44 33.31
C THR A 72 -29.44 4.03 32.66
N GLY A 73 -30.17 4.89 33.39
CA GLY A 73 -31.34 5.56 32.83
C GLY A 73 -31.00 6.69 31.87
N GLU A 74 -31.78 6.88 30.83
CA GLU A 74 -31.60 7.98 29.86
C GLU A 74 -31.59 9.37 30.52
N ARG A 75 -32.43 9.56 31.53
CA ARG A 75 -32.50 10.83 32.27
C ARG A 75 -31.23 11.16 33.09
N ASN A 76 -30.40 10.14 33.30
CA ASN A 76 -29.14 10.24 34.02
C ASN A 76 -27.98 10.71 33.14
N ILE A 77 -28.19 10.82 31.82
CA ILE A 77 -27.14 11.08 30.85
C ILE A 77 -27.30 12.48 30.23
N VAL A 78 -26.16 13.16 30.04
CA VAL A 78 -26.08 14.44 29.34
C VAL A 78 -24.99 14.32 28.27
N ALA A 79 -25.34 14.55 27.00
CA ALA A 79 -24.40 14.63 25.91
C ALA A 79 -23.89 16.07 25.72
N GLY A 80 -22.59 16.21 25.43
CA GLY A 80 -21.96 17.50 25.22
C GLY A 80 -20.96 17.53 24.05
N ASN A 81 -20.62 18.71 23.56
CA ASN A 81 -19.60 18.95 22.53
C ASN A 81 -18.18 18.70 23.10
N GLY A 82 -17.86 17.42 23.28
CA GLY A 82 -16.75 16.95 24.10
C GLY A 82 -17.05 17.01 25.60
N SER A 83 -16.32 16.22 26.40
CA SER A 83 -16.38 16.32 27.88
C SER A 83 -16.01 17.69 28.40
N GLU A 84 -15.24 18.47 27.64
CA GLU A 84 -14.85 19.83 27.99
C GLU A 84 -16.05 20.78 28.16
N GLN A 85 -17.04 20.75 27.26
CA GLN A 85 -18.26 21.54 27.42
C GLN A 85 -18.98 21.23 28.74
N LEU A 86 -18.99 19.94 29.13
CA LEU A 86 -19.59 19.50 30.37
C LEU A 86 -18.78 19.97 31.60
N ILE A 87 -17.44 19.94 31.53
CA ILE A 87 -16.56 20.51 32.56
C ILE A 87 -16.85 21.98 32.81
N TYR A 88 -17.12 22.78 31.75
CA TYR A 88 -17.47 24.19 31.89
C TYR A 88 -18.93 24.45 32.31
N ALA A 89 -19.84 23.51 32.06
CA ALA A 89 -21.25 23.62 32.44
C ALA A 89 -21.47 23.31 33.91
N ILE A 90 -20.76 22.29 34.46
CA ILE A 90 -20.96 21.79 35.84
C ILE A 90 -20.74 22.87 36.89
N PRO A 91 -19.66 23.66 36.94
CA PRO A 91 -19.50 24.68 37.99
C PRO A 91 -20.62 25.73 38.03
N ARG A 92 -21.28 25.97 36.89
CA ARG A 92 -22.39 26.94 36.78
C ARG A 92 -23.74 26.35 37.22
N ALA A 93 -23.87 25.02 37.16
CA ALA A 93 -25.15 24.34 37.35
C ALA A 93 -25.63 24.30 38.81
N PHE A 94 -24.71 24.32 39.79
CA PHE A 94 -25.03 23.97 41.18
C PHE A 94 -24.98 25.10 42.20
N GLY A 95 -24.56 26.31 41.80
CA GLY A 95 -24.49 27.47 42.70
C GLY A 95 -23.50 27.31 43.88
N LEU A 96 -22.60 26.36 43.83
CA LEU A 96 -21.53 26.14 44.80
C LEU A 96 -20.55 27.32 44.82
N LYS A 97 -19.84 27.53 45.93
CA LYS A 97 -18.89 28.67 46.09
C LYS A 97 -17.44 28.22 46.19
N LYS A 98 -17.20 26.96 46.45
CA LYS A 98 -15.87 26.39 46.63
C LYS A 98 -15.63 25.26 45.64
N ALA A 99 -14.39 25.16 45.15
CA ALA A 99 -13.94 24.01 44.44
C ALA A 99 -12.66 23.45 45.07
N LEU A 100 -12.53 22.13 45.10
CA LEU A 100 -11.32 21.40 45.47
C LEU A 100 -10.86 20.58 44.30
N ILE A 101 -9.62 20.77 43.89
CA ILE A 101 -9.05 20.07 42.74
C ILE A 101 -7.87 19.21 43.23
N ALA A 102 -7.90 17.91 43.00
CA ALA A 102 -6.78 17.02 43.26
C ALA A 102 -5.70 17.24 42.20
N VAL A 103 -4.59 17.89 42.55
CA VAL A 103 -3.52 18.30 41.63
C VAL A 103 -2.23 17.50 41.83
N PRO A 104 -1.45 17.21 40.74
CA PRO A 104 -1.54 17.79 39.43
C PRO A 104 -2.74 17.25 38.62
N ALA A 105 -3.47 18.13 37.94
CA ALA A 105 -4.71 17.82 37.25
C ALA A 105 -4.88 18.58 35.93
N TYR A 106 -5.87 18.18 35.14
CA TYR A 106 -6.25 18.88 33.93
C TYR A 106 -6.59 20.35 34.19
N ILE A 107 -5.91 21.26 33.53
CA ILE A 107 -5.94 22.69 33.87
C ILE A 107 -7.31 23.35 33.68
N ASP A 108 -8.20 22.75 32.87
CA ASP A 108 -9.52 23.34 32.62
C ASP A 108 -10.52 23.09 33.76
N TYR A 109 -10.22 22.24 34.73
CA TYR A 109 -11.02 22.18 35.95
C TYR A 109 -10.98 23.54 36.67
N GLU A 110 -9.79 24.11 36.86
CA GLU A 110 -9.64 25.43 37.43
C GLU A 110 -10.22 26.52 36.54
N LYS A 111 -9.90 26.48 35.23
CA LYS A 111 -10.40 27.47 34.26
C LYS A 111 -11.92 27.47 34.14
N SER A 112 -12.60 26.37 34.45
CA SER A 112 -14.05 26.30 34.46
C SER A 112 -14.66 26.84 35.76
N CYS A 113 -13.98 26.64 36.91
CA CYS A 113 -14.46 27.05 38.22
C CYS A 113 -14.35 28.56 38.47
N ARG A 114 -13.21 29.18 38.14
CA ARG A 114 -12.97 30.61 38.42
C ARG A 114 -13.98 31.56 37.75
N PRO A 115 -14.27 31.41 36.42
CA PRO A 115 -15.28 32.22 35.77
C PRO A 115 -16.72 31.97 36.27
N ALA A 116 -16.97 30.79 36.86
CA ALA A 116 -18.24 30.44 37.49
C ALA A 116 -18.36 31.03 38.94
N GLY A 117 -17.32 31.71 39.43
CA GLY A 117 -17.31 32.37 40.71
C GLY A 117 -16.97 31.47 41.90
N LEU A 118 -16.36 30.31 41.68
CA LEU A 118 -15.91 29.44 42.74
C LEU A 118 -14.50 29.80 43.23
N ASP A 119 -14.31 29.77 44.56
CA ASP A 119 -12.99 29.83 45.20
C ASP A 119 -12.30 28.46 45.03
N VAL A 120 -11.15 28.45 44.37
CA VAL A 120 -10.45 27.21 44.00
C VAL A 120 -9.31 26.91 44.95
N ASN A 121 -9.42 25.78 45.62
CA ASN A 121 -8.41 25.19 46.50
C ASN A 121 -7.82 23.92 45.87
N TYR A 122 -6.58 23.58 46.24
CA TYR A 122 -5.90 22.40 45.71
C TYR A 122 -5.63 21.36 46.78
N ALA A 123 -5.90 20.12 46.45
CA ALA A 123 -5.39 18.95 47.16
C ALA A 123 -4.11 18.47 46.44
N TYR A 124 -2.93 18.88 46.92
CA TYR A 124 -1.67 18.46 46.33
C TYR A 124 -1.41 16.98 46.59
N LEU A 125 -1.32 16.21 45.50
CA LEU A 125 -0.99 14.78 45.56
C LEU A 125 0.52 14.60 45.68
N ASP A 126 0.95 13.54 46.37
CA ASP A 126 2.37 13.33 46.68
C ASP A 126 3.08 12.56 45.57
N GLU A 127 4.28 13.00 45.22
CA GLU A 127 5.17 12.30 44.27
C GLU A 127 5.54 10.90 44.81
N ALA A 128 5.61 10.71 46.14
CA ALA A 128 5.91 9.43 46.76
C ALA A 128 4.81 8.39 46.50
N ASP A 129 3.55 8.84 46.36
CA ASP A 129 2.40 8.00 45.99
C ASP A 129 2.14 7.98 44.49
N ASN A 130 3.12 8.38 43.67
CA ASN A 130 2.99 8.51 42.23
C ASN A 130 1.84 9.43 41.81
N PHE A 131 1.56 10.46 42.60
CA PHE A 131 0.41 11.36 42.41
C PHE A 131 -0.94 10.62 42.38
N THR A 132 -1.08 9.51 43.04
CA THR A 132 -2.36 8.80 43.23
C THR A 132 -3.20 9.52 44.28
N PRO A 133 -4.47 9.83 44.00
CA PRO A 133 -5.35 10.39 45.04
C PRO A 133 -5.53 9.40 46.18
N VAL A 134 -5.32 9.86 47.44
CA VAL A 134 -5.42 9.05 48.67
C VAL A 134 -6.64 9.49 49.50
N PHE A 135 -7.48 8.54 49.90
CA PHE A 135 -8.71 8.80 50.65
C PHE A 135 -8.50 9.70 51.87
N ALA A 136 -7.57 9.35 52.74
CA ALA A 136 -7.34 10.09 54.01
C ALA A 136 -6.95 11.55 53.77
N LYS A 137 -6.23 11.85 52.68
CA LYS A 137 -5.83 13.21 52.34
C LYS A 137 -7.00 14.03 51.81
N LEU A 138 -7.79 13.47 50.90
CA LEU A 138 -8.97 14.13 50.33
C LEU A 138 -10.07 14.32 51.41
N ASP A 139 -10.32 13.31 52.24
CA ASP A 139 -11.30 13.33 53.30
C ASP A 139 -11.14 14.50 54.29
N ASN A 140 -9.88 14.84 54.62
CA ASN A 140 -9.56 15.95 55.51
C ASN A 140 -9.71 17.34 54.83
N LEU A 141 -9.74 17.42 53.51
CA LEU A 141 -9.77 18.66 52.75
C LEU A 141 -11.16 18.99 52.19
N VAL A 142 -12.03 18.01 52.04
CA VAL A 142 -13.39 18.22 51.51
C VAL A 142 -14.25 18.90 52.59
N GLU A 143 -14.61 20.15 52.34
CA GLU A 143 -15.59 20.91 53.14
C GLU A 143 -17.01 20.72 52.62
N ALA A 144 -18.00 21.06 53.39
CA ALA A 144 -19.39 21.07 52.95
C ALA A 144 -19.57 22.07 51.76
N ASP A 145 -20.52 21.79 50.89
CA ASP A 145 -20.90 22.63 49.75
C ASP A 145 -19.73 22.90 48.78
N THR A 146 -18.83 21.92 48.59
CA THR A 146 -17.66 21.98 47.74
C THR A 146 -17.84 21.16 46.47
N LEU A 147 -17.41 21.69 45.34
CA LEU A 147 -17.27 20.96 44.09
C LEU A 147 -15.89 20.32 44.03
N VAL A 148 -15.81 19.00 43.96
CA VAL A 148 -14.52 18.26 44.00
C VAL A 148 -14.25 17.66 42.63
N PHE A 149 -13.09 18.00 42.01
CA PHE A 149 -12.64 17.39 40.74
C PHE A 149 -11.54 16.36 40.98
N ILE A 150 -11.73 15.15 40.44
CA ILE A 150 -10.75 14.06 40.46
C ILE A 150 -10.67 13.42 39.07
N GLY A 151 -9.47 13.41 38.48
CA GLY A 151 -9.22 12.64 37.22
C GLY A 151 -9.06 11.14 37.55
N HIS A 152 -9.70 10.26 36.76
CA HIS A 152 -9.76 8.82 37.00
C HIS A 152 -9.72 7.99 35.69
N PRO A 153 -8.54 7.74 35.09
CA PRO A 153 -7.17 8.12 35.48
C PRO A 153 -6.90 9.62 35.35
N GLY A 154 -6.07 10.15 36.27
CA GLY A 154 -5.73 11.56 36.31
C GLY A 154 -4.74 12.00 35.21
N ASN A 155 -4.95 13.17 34.63
CA ASN A 155 -4.02 13.79 33.68
C ASN A 155 -3.26 14.92 34.42
N PRO A 156 -1.90 14.86 34.53
CA PRO A 156 -0.98 14.11 33.69
C PRO A 156 -0.43 12.78 34.27
N ALA A 157 -0.76 12.40 35.53
CA ALA A 157 -0.11 11.28 36.21
C ALA A 157 -0.53 9.89 35.67
N GLY A 158 -1.75 9.76 35.16
CA GLY A 158 -2.28 8.47 34.66
C GLY A 158 -2.72 7.51 35.77
N THR A 159 -2.72 7.93 37.04
CA THR A 159 -3.08 7.13 38.21
C THR A 159 -4.57 7.28 38.55
N ALA A 160 -5.13 6.32 39.28
CA ALA A 160 -6.52 6.30 39.69
C ALA A 160 -6.66 5.93 41.16
N MET A 161 -7.63 6.53 41.82
CA MET A 161 -8.04 6.16 43.19
C MET A 161 -8.85 4.85 43.14
N PRO A 162 -8.73 3.95 44.13
CA PRO A 162 -9.62 2.78 44.20
C PRO A 162 -11.10 3.18 44.19
N LYS A 163 -11.93 2.43 43.45
CA LYS A 163 -13.38 2.70 43.30
C LYS A 163 -14.10 2.77 44.64
N GLU A 164 -13.78 1.85 45.54
CA GLU A 164 -14.34 1.77 46.89
C GLU A 164 -14.06 3.02 47.71
N ASP A 165 -12.84 3.57 47.56
CA ASP A 165 -12.45 4.79 48.28
C ASP A 165 -13.14 6.03 47.72
N LEU A 166 -13.37 6.11 46.39
CA LEU A 166 -14.17 7.19 45.81
C LEU A 166 -15.63 7.14 46.27
N MET A 167 -16.23 5.96 46.31
CA MET A 167 -17.58 5.74 46.79
C MET A 167 -17.73 6.11 48.28
N LYS A 168 -16.75 5.68 49.09
CA LYS A 168 -16.67 6.01 50.50
C LYS A 168 -16.52 7.50 50.73
N LEU A 169 -15.69 8.19 49.93
CA LEU A 169 -15.46 9.62 50.04
C LEU A 169 -16.75 10.40 49.74
N ALA A 170 -17.44 10.06 48.67
CA ALA A 170 -18.74 10.68 48.30
C ALA A 170 -19.80 10.44 49.39
N GLY A 171 -19.88 9.21 49.90
CA GLY A 171 -20.83 8.87 50.98
C GLY A 171 -20.57 9.62 52.32
N LYS A 172 -19.31 9.92 52.63
CA LYS A 172 -18.92 10.68 53.85
C LYS A 172 -19.23 12.18 53.74
N HIS A 173 -19.21 12.71 52.51
CA HIS A 173 -19.46 14.14 52.25
C HIS A 173 -20.73 14.39 51.40
N PRO A 174 -21.92 14.06 51.88
CA PRO A 174 -23.15 14.09 51.08
C PRO A 174 -23.59 15.49 50.62
N LYS A 175 -23.04 16.57 51.21
CA LYS A 175 -23.31 17.96 50.86
C LYS A 175 -22.35 18.49 49.79
N SER A 176 -21.30 17.75 49.41
CA SER A 176 -20.36 18.13 48.36
C SER A 176 -20.65 17.33 47.11
N LEU A 177 -20.28 17.89 45.97
CA LEU A 177 -20.49 17.28 44.64
C LEU A 177 -19.15 16.83 44.10
N PHE A 178 -19.05 15.58 43.68
CA PHE A 178 -17.83 14.98 43.13
C PHE A 178 -17.94 14.84 41.62
N VAL A 179 -17.00 15.40 40.91
CA VAL A 179 -16.85 15.24 39.46
C VAL A 179 -15.65 14.34 39.18
N ILE A 180 -15.94 13.13 38.72
CA ILE A 180 -14.92 12.12 38.39
C ILE A 180 -14.74 12.06 36.89
N ASP A 181 -13.57 12.47 36.44
CA ASP A 181 -13.27 12.52 35.00
C ASP A 181 -12.64 11.21 34.55
N GLU A 182 -13.47 10.38 33.90
CA GLU A 182 -13.10 9.09 33.30
C GLU A 182 -12.72 9.21 31.81
N ALA A 183 -12.22 10.37 31.33
CA ALA A 183 -11.87 10.57 29.91
C ALA A 183 -10.83 9.58 29.37
N PHE A 184 -10.09 8.91 30.24
CA PHE A 184 -9.07 7.92 29.88
C PHE A 184 -9.35 6.52 30.46
N ALA A 185 -10.48 6.29 31.08
CA ALA A 185 -10.80 5.01 31.72
C ALA A 185 -10.96 3.86 30.72
N ASP A 186 -11.36 4.16 29.45
CA ASP A 186 -11.50 3.14 28.40
C ASP A 186 -10.20 2.44 28.04
N PHE A 187 -9.04 3.05 28.29
CA PHE A 187 -7.72 2.46 28.08
C PHE A 187 -7.33 1.42 29.13
N SER A 188 -8.11 1.30 30.18
CA SER A 188 -7.89 0.37 31.31
C SER A 188 -8.96 -0.72 31.33
N ASP A 189 -8.85 -1.61 32.32
CA ASP A 189 -9.88 -2.62 32.55
C ASP A 189 -11.24 -1.97 32.87
N LYS A 190 -12.33 -2.57 32.37
CA LYS A 190 -13.69 -2.05 32.59
C LYS A 190 -14.08 -1.90 34.05
N SER A 191 -13.46 -2.67 34.96
CA SER A 191 -13.69 -2.59 36.39
C SER A 191 -13.26 -1.26 37.03
N LEU A 192 -12.41 -0.49 36.36
CA LEU A 192 -11.99 0.83 36.80
C LEU A 192 -13.16 1.83 36.83
N SER A 193 -14.11 1.73 35.90
CA SER A 193 -15.22 2.67 35.81
C SER A 193 -16.17 2.59 37.00
N LEU A 194 -16.66 3.75 37.42
CA LEU A 194 -17.65 3.87 38.48
C LEU A 194 -19.08 3.53 38.03
N LEU A 195 -19.31 3.50 36.73
CA LEU A 195 -20.61 3.15 36.13
C LEU A 195 -20.93 1.64 36.35
N PRO A 196 -22.23 1.28 36.45
CA PRO A 196 -23.42 2.15 36.40
C PRO A 196 -23.81 2.76 37.79
N ASP A 197 -23.26 2.26 38.89
CA ASP A 197 -23.76 2.54 40.26
C ASP A 197 -23.00 3.73 40.87
N ILE A 198 -23.48 4.94 40.61
CA ILE A 198 -22.89 6.17 41.19
C ILE A 198 -23.75 6.80 42.27
N PRO A 199 -23.18 7.37 43.35
CA PRO A 199 -23.91 8.14 44.35
C PRO A 199 -24.61 9.36 43.78
N SER A 200 -25.70 9.79 44.41
CA SER A 200 -26.48 10.93 43.93
C SER A 200 -25.71 12.25 43.91
N ASN A 201 -24.63 12.37 44.67
CA ASN A 201 -23.74 13.53 44.73
C ASN A 201 -22.44 13.31 43.90
N MET A 202 -22.50 12.43 42.92
CA MET A 202 -21.39 12.17 42.01
C MET A 202 -21.80 12.39 40.54
N ILE A 203 -20.88 12.91 39.75
CA ILE A 203 -20.98 13.06 38.28
C ILE A 203 -19.78 12.37 37.70
N VAL A 204 -19.99 11.45 36.75
CA VAL A 204 -18.93 10.77 36.00
C VAL A 204 -18.88 11.32 34.55
N LEU A 205 -17.72 11.78 34.14
CA LEU A 205 -17.49 12.27 32.77
C LEU A 205 -16.82 11.19 31.91
N ARG A 206 -17.28 11.04 30.68
CA ARG A 206 -16.70 10.13 29.69
C ARG A 206 -16.35 10.93 28.41
N SER A 207 -15.20 10.65 27.84
CA SER A 207 -14.77 11.27 26.58
C SER A 207 -14.55 10.21 25.51
N LEU A 208 -15.33 10.21 24.47
CA LEU A 208 -15.18 9.28 23.34
C LEU A 208 -14.06 9.71 22.36
N THR A 209 -13.46 10.89 22.58
CA THR A 209 -12.53 11.50 21.61
C THR A 209 -11.14 10.89 21.61
N LYS A 210 -10.62 10.43 22.77
CA LYS A 210 -9.24 9.97 22.90
C LYS A 210 -9.10 8.50 22.52
N PHE A 211 -9.96 7.68 23.09
CA PHE A 211 -9.94 6.23 22.90
C PHE A 211 -10.27 5.84 21.45
N TYR A 212 -11.30 6.48 20.88
CA TYR A 212 -11.71 6.23 19.49
C TYR A 212 -11.00 7.10 18.43
N ALA A 213 -9.97 7.83 18.85
CA ALA A 213 -9.18 8.70 17.96
C ALA A 213 -10.01 9.66 17.09
N ILE A 214 -11.07 10.27 17.67
CA ILE A 214 -11.98 11.20 16.98
C ILE A 214 -12.02 12.59 17.66
N PRO A 215 -10.88 13.22 18.02
CA PRO A 215 -10.89 14.49 18.75
C PRO A 215 -11.59 15.62 17.98
N GLY A 216 -11.59 15.57 16.66
CA GLY A 216 -12.25 16.56 15.79
C GLY A 216 -13.78 16.52 15.81
N LEU A 217 -14.39 15.38 16.17
CA LEU A 217 -15.87 15.24 16.23
C LEU A 217 -16.48 15.85 17.49
N ARG A 218 -15.71 15.98 18.56
CA ARG A 218 -16.13 16.63 19.80
C ARG A 218 -17.33 15.95 20.47
N LEU A 219 -17.14 14.78 21.12
CA LEU A 219 -18.18 14.01 21.79
C LEU A 219 -17.79 13.59 23.20
N GLY A 220 -18.65 13.91 24.18
CA GLY A 220 -18.51 13.52 25.57
C GLY A 220 -19.85 13.30 26.25
N LEU A 221 -19.86 12.52 27.30
CA LEU A 221 -21.04 12.18 28.10
C LEU A 221 -20.80 12.50 29.57
N ALA A 222 -21.85 12.95 30.28
CA ALA A 222 -21.87 13.02 31.73
C ALA A 222 -22.98 12.10 32.27
N PHE A 223 -22.66 11.39 33.34
CA PHE A 223 -23.58 10.49 34.05
C PHE A 223 -23.77 11.02 35.47
N ALA A 224 -25.03 11.22 35.87
CA ALA A 224 -25.39 11.81 37.15
C ALA A 224 -26.76 11.34 37.62
N SER A 225 -27.18 11.69 38.85
CA SER A 225 -28.59 11.56 39.26
C SER A 225 -29.50 12.35 38.31
N GLU A 226 -30.76 11.95 38.14
CA GLU A 226 -31.70 12.63 37.25
C GLU A 226 -31.76 14.16 37.49
N ASN A 227 -31.78 14.55 38.79
CA ASN A 227 -31.78 15.96 39.19
C ASN A 227 -30.50 16.68 38.75
N ASN A 228 -29.34 16.11 38.99
CA ASN A 228 -28.07 16.72 38.61
C ASN A 228 -27.92 16.78 37.07
N ALA A 229 -28.29 15.74 36.36
CA ALA A 229 -28.31 15.72 34.92
C ALA A 229 -29.21 16.80 34.34
N ALA A 230 -30.40 17.02 34.93
CA ALA A 230 -31.30 18.10 34.52
C ALA A 230 -30.69 19.50 34.72
N LEU A 231 -30.01 19.73 35.85
CA LEU A 231 -29.31 20.98 36.12
C LEU A 231 -28.16 21.25 35.14
N ILE A 232 -27.38 20.22 34.84
CA ILE A 232 -26.31 20.34 33.84
C ILE A 232 -26.88 20.61 32.43
N ARG A 233 -27.93 19.90 32.06
CA ARG A 233 -28.58 20.04 30.74
C ARG A 233 -29.13 21.47 30.56
N ALA A 234 -29.62 22.10 31.64
CA ALA A 234 -30.11 23.47 31.62
C ALA A 234 -29.02 24.51 31.33
N GLN A 235 -27.75 24.18 31.48
CA GLN A 235 -26.60 25.06 31.18
C GLN A 235 -26.09 24.90 29.74
N LEU A 236 -26.60 23.92 29.01
CA LEU A 236 -26.14 23.67 27.63
C LEU A 236 -27.07 24.37 26.62
N PRO A 237 -26.51 24.95 25.55
CA PRO A 237 -27.36 25.43 24.45
C PRO A 237 -28.01 24.25 23.74
N PRO A 238 -29.18 24.39 23.12
CA PRO A 238 -29.75 23.39 22.25
C PRO A 238 -28.78 23.10 21.09
N TRP A 239 -28.83 21.88 20.57
CA TRP A 239 -27.97 21.42 19.46
C TRP A 239 -26.47 21.39 19.79
N SER A 240 -26.11 21.22 21.03
CA SER A 240 -24.70 21.19 21.47
C SER A 240 -23.86 20.13 20.75
N VAL A 241 -24.44 18.98 20.41
CA VAL A 241 -23.78 17.88 19.72
C VAL A 241 -24.23 17.88 18.26
N ASN A 242 -23.26 18.00 17.35
CA ASN A 242 -23.55 18.04 15.90
C ASN A 242 -24.01 16.67 15.37
N THR A 243 -24.68 16.66 14.21
CA THR A 243 -25.25 15.47 13.57
C THR A 243 -24.21 14.37 13.39
N ILE A 244 -23.01 14.70 12.89
CA ILE A 244 -21.95 13.72 12.63
C ILE A 244 -21.49 13.07 13.93
N ALA A 245 -21.33 13.85 15.00
CA ALA A 245 -20.94 13.35 16.31
C ALA A 245 -22.03 12.43 16.92
N GLN A 246 -23.32 12.78 16.78
CA GLN A 246 -24.42 11.94 17.26
C GLN A 246 -24.45 10.59 16.55
N GLU A 247 -24.48 10.57 15.22
CA GLU A 247 -24.55 9.34 14.42
C GLU A 247 -23.31 8.45 14.61
N THR A 248 -22.13 9.07 14.64
CA THR A 248 -20.88 8.35 14.86
C THR A 248 -20.79 7.81 16.29
N GLY A 249 -21.27 8.59 17.27
CA GLY A 249 -21.32 8.19 18.67
C GLY A 249 -22.20 6.98 18.91
N ILE A 250 -23.37 6.92 18.29
CA ILE A 250 -24.26 5.74 18.34
C ILE A 250 -23.49 4.51 17.84
N LYS A 251 -22.88 4.62 16.67
CA LYS A 251 -22.14 3.50 16.05
C LYS A 251 -20.93 3.05 16.91
N ILE A 252 -20.21 3.98 17.53
CA ILE A 252 -19.15 3.68 18.48
C ILE A 252 -19.69 2.87 19.67
N LEU A 253 -20.79 3.31 20.26
CA LEU A 253 -21.36 2.66 21.43
C LEU A 253 -21.83 1.23 21.13
N THR A 254 -22.40 0.99 19.95
CA THR A 254 -22.97 -0.33 19.59
C THR A 254 -21.96 -1.32 18.99
N ASP A 255 -20.94 -0.87 18.25
CA ASP A 255 -20.14 -1.73 17.37
C ASP A 255 -18.64 -1.76 17.68
N SER A 256 -18.18 -1.21 18.81
CA SER A 256 -16.74 -1.03 19.03
C SER A 256 -16.08 -2.01 20.01
N GLU A 257 -16.75 -3.07 20.44
CA GLU A 257 -16.22 -3.96 21.51
C GLU A 257 -14.90 -4.65 21.07
N GLU A 258 -14.82 -5.15 19.85
CA GLU A 258 -13.58 -5.78 19.33
C GLU A 258 -12.43 -4.78 19.26
N TYR A 259 -12.69 -3.59 18.74
CA TYR A 259 -11.72 -2.49 18.70
C TYR A 259 -11.26 -2.10 20.13
N ALA A 260 -12.18 -2.08 21.09
CA ALA A 260 -11.86 -1.73 22.46
C ALA A 260 -10.97 -2.77 23.14
N GLN A 261 -11.20 -4.06 22.87
CA GLN A 261 -10.36 -5.14 23.39
C GLN A 261 -8.95 -5.11 22.77
N GLU A 262 -8.85 -4.93 21.44
CA GLU A 262 -7.58 -4.80 20.73
C GLU A 262 -6.81 -3.57 21.23
N THR A 263 -7.49 -2.43 21.39
CA THR A 263 -6.87 -1.20 21.89
C THR A 263 -6.27 -1.39 23.28
N ARG A 264 -7.02 -1.92 24.25
CA ARG A 264 -6.52 -2.12 25.62
C ARG A 264 -5.27 -2.99 25.64
N LYS A 265 -5.33 -4.15 24.95
CA LYS A 265 -4.18 -5.06 24.84
C LYS A 265 -2.95 -4.37 24.25
N ASN A 266 -3.12 -3.69 23.12
CA ASN A 266 -2.04 -3.02 22.42
C ASN A 266 -1.40 -1.89 23.24
N ILE A 267 -2.24 -1.07 23.89
CA ILE A 267 -1.75 0.03 24.73
C ILE A 267 -1.00 -0.48 25.93
N ASP A 268 -1.45 -1.55 26.58
CA ASP A 268 -0.76 -2.14 27.72
C ASP A 268 0.64 -2.64 27.33
N GLU A 269 0.75 -3.39 26.24
CA GLU A 269 2.03 -3.90 25.72
C GLU A 269 2.98 -2.74 25.35
N LEU A 270 2.49 -1.75 24.60
CA LEU A 270 3.29 -0.60 24.15
C LEU A 270 3.71 0.28 25.33
N ARG A 271 2.82 0.52 26.31
CA ARG A 271 3.09 1.32 27.50
C ARG A 271 4.17 0.68 28.36
N GLN A 272 4.10 -0.63 28.58
CA GLN A 272 5.08 -1.38 29.35
C GLN A 272 6.46 -1.32 28.69
N ASP A 273 6.57 -1.67 27.42
CA ASP A 273 7.83 -1.62 26.63
C ASP A 273 8.44 -0.21 26.64
N PHE A 274 7.60 0.80 26.42
CA PHE A 274 8.03 2.21 26.38
C PHE A 274 8.53 2.67 27.77
N SER A 275 7.81 2.33 28.84
CA SER A 275 8.18 2.65 30.22
C SER A 275 9.52 2.03 30.62
N GLU A 276 9.76 0.76 30.29
CA GLU A 276 11.02 0.06 30.57
C GLU A 276 12.21 0.72 29.86
N LYS A 277 12.03 1.07 28.59
CA LYS A 277 13.07 1.71 27.79
C LYS A 277 13.39 3.13 28.28
N LEU A 278 12.40 3.91 28.69
CA LEU A 278 12.58 5.24 29.25
C LEU A 278 13.29 5.18 30.63
N THR A 279 12.94 4.21 31.45
CA THR A 279 13.61 3.96 32.74
C THR A 279 15.10 3.64 32.54
N LYS A 280 15.42 2.82 31.53
CA LYS A 280 16.84 2.52 31.14
C LYS A 280 17.62 3.76 30.67
N LEU A 281 16.94 4.83 30.27
CA LEU A 281 17.58 6.12 29.96
C LEU A 281 17.88 6.98 31.21
N GLY A 282 17.45 6.55 32.38
CA GLY A 282 17.66 7.25 33.65
C GLY A 282 16.54 8.22 34.04
N LEU A 283 15.38 8.17 33.36
CA LEU A 283 14.23 8.96 33.77
C LEU A 283 13.42 8.25 34.85
N LYS A 284 12.79 9.02 35.73
CA LYS A 284 11.73 8.50 36.57
C LYS A 284 10.44 8.46 35.78
N VAL A 285 9.93 7.25 35.55
CA VAL A 285 8.65 7.01 34.86
C VAL A 285 7.59 6.71 35.90
N PHE A 286 6.49 7.46 35.91
CA PHE A 286 5.38 7.22 36.82
C PHE A 286 4.44 6.15 36.21
N PRO A 287 3.99 5.18 37.02
CA PRO A 287 3.06 4.16 36.58
C PRO A 287 1.73 4.81 36.20
N GLY A 288 1.22 4.50 35.01
CA GLY A 288 -0.03 5.05 34.49
C GLY A 288 -0.95 3.98 33.92
N LEU A 289 -2.26 4.22 33.97
CA LEU A 289 -3.31 3.34 33.44
C LEU A 289 -3.85 3.80 32.08
N ALA A 290 -3.41 4.98 31.62
CA ALA A 290 -3.86 5.58 30.37
C ALA A 290 -2.87 5.37 29.22
N ASN A 291 -3.16 5.94 28.05
CA ASN A 291 -2.28 5.91 26.87
C ASN A 291 -1.18 7.00 26.88
N TYR A 292 -0.67 7.33 28.05
CA TYR A 292 0.44 8.27 28.23
C TYR A 292 1.23 7.94 29.50
N LEU A 293 2.44 8.49 29.59
CA LEU A 293 3.33 8.39 30.74
C LEU A 293 3.73 9.78 31.21
N LEU A 294 3.70 10.01 32.53
CA LEU A 294 4.34 11.15 33.15
C LEU A 294 5.81 10.79 33.42
N LEU A 295 6.69 11.67 33.05
CA LEU A 295 8.15 11.49 33.16
C LEU A 295 8.75 12.63 33.99
N LYS A 296 9.81 12.31 34.75
CA LYS A 296 10.62 13.31 35.46
C LYS A 296 12.07 13.15 35.07
N LEU A 297 12.68 14.26 34.64
CA LEU A 297 14.13 14.35 34.42
C LEU A 297 14.86 14.32 35.77
N PRO A 298 16.06 13.72 35.87
CA PRO A 298 16.87 13.74 37.08
C PRO A 298 17.24 15.18 37.45
N ASP A 299 17.59 16.00 36.49
CA ASP A 299 17.99 17.40 36.64
C ASP A 299 17.19 18.29 35.67
N GLU A 300 17.18 19.61 35.97
CA GLU A 300 16.61 20.58 35.00
C GLU A 300 17.45 20.59 33.73
N GLN A 301 16.76 20.51 32.58
CA GLN A 301 17.38 20.55 31.27
C GLN A 301 16.76 21.69 30.43
N PRO A 302 17.25 22.93 30.59
CA PRO A 302 16.71 24.06 29.86
C PRO A 302 16.74 23.85 28.35
N GLY A 303 15.59 24.08 27.68
CA GLY A 303 15.50 23.97 26.23
C GLY A 303 15.36 22.54 25.67
N ILE A 304 15.20 21.51 26.52
CA ILE A 304 15.04 20.12 26.08
C ILE A 304 13.84 19.97 25.12
N TYR A 305 12.73 20.62 25.42
CA TYR A 305 11.50 20.53 24.60
C TYR A 305 11.67 21.26 23.26
N ASP A 306 12.38 22.40 23.26
CA ASP A 306 12.69 23.13 22.03
C ASP A 306 13.64 22.34 21.12
N LYS A 307 14.63 21.62 21.71
CA LYS A 307 15.51 20.72 20.96
C LYS A 307 14.76 19.55 20.36
N LEU A 308 13.93 18.89 21.15
CA LEU A 308 13.09 17.79 20.63
C LEU A 308 12.20 18.27 19.47
N LEU A 309 11.61 19.46 19.58
CA LEU A 309 10.77 20.03 18.55
C LEU A 309 11.56 20.46 17.30
N LYS A 310 12.62 21.24 17.48
CA LYS A 310 13.33 21.87 16.34
C LYS A 310 14.34 20.95 15.66
N GLU A 311 14.98 20.04 16.43
CA GLU A 311 16.02 19.16 15.90
C GLU A 311 15.44 17.79 15.47
N HIS A 312 14.31 17.37 16.08
CA HIS A 312 13.73 16.04 15.87
C HIS A 312 12.26 16.05 15.45
N HIS A 313 11.63 17.23 15.32
CA HIS A 313 10.22 17.43 15.03
C HIS A 313 9.28 16.67 15.98
N ILE A 314 9.70 16.51 17.24
CA ILE A 314 8.95 15.82 18.29
C ILE A 314 8.35 16.83 19.27
N ALA A 315 7.01 16.84 19.36
CA ALA A 315 6.30 17.63 20.35
C ALA A 315 5.96 16.80 21.58
N VAL A 316 6.31 17.30 22.77
CA VAL A 316 5.95 16.71 24.06
C VAL A 316 5.11 17.67 24.89
N ARG A 317 4.41 17.20 25.93
CA ARG A 317 3.65 18.05 26.85
C ARG A 317 4.52 18.46 28.05
N ASP A 318 5.03 19.70 28.02
CA ASP A 318 5.64 20.32 29.18
C ASP A 318 4.61 20.44 30.32
N CYS A 319 4.92 19.87 31.48
CA CYS A 319 4.05 19.85 32.65
C CYS A 319 4.39 20.92 33.71
N SER A 320 5.30 21.84 33.44
CA SER A 320 5.68 22.92 34.37
C SER A 320 4.51 23.84 34.75
N ASN A 321 3.47 23.89 33.95
CA ASN A 321 2.28 24.70 34.22
C ASN A 321 1.16 23.93 34.98
N PHE A 322 1.39 22.69 35.37
CA PHE A 322 0.46 21.96 36.24
C PHE A 322 0.78 22.26 37.71
N ALA A 323 -0.23 22.61 38.48
CA ALA A 323 -0.05 22.86 39.91
C ALA A 323 0.57 21.63 40.59
N GLY A 324 1.65 21.83 41.33
CA GLY A 324 2.39 20.76 42.03
C GLY A 324 3.50 20.08 41.23
N LEU A 325 3.74 20.51 39.99
CA LEU A 325 4.87 20.04 39.14
C LEU A 325 5.83 21.19 38.79
N ASP A 326 7.05 20.83 38.42
CA ASP A 326 8.13 21.75 38.03
C ASP A 326 8.59 21.50 36.59
N SER A 327 9.64 22.22 36.14
CA SER A 327 10.20 22.16 34.79
C SER A 327 10.83 20.81 34.41
N ARG A 328 11.03 19.91 35.37
CA ARG A 328 11.56 18.56 35.12
C ARG A 328 10.49 17.57 34.66
N PHE A 329 9.21 17.92 34.84
CA PHE A 329 8.10 17.03 34.51
C PHE A 329 7.58 17.28 33.10
N PHE A 330 7.39 16.20 32.35
CA PHE A 330 6.72 16.22 31.06
C PHE A 330 5.92 14.94 30.84
N ARG A 331 4.90 15.04 29.99
CA ARG A 331 4.05 13.91 29.64
C ARG A 331 4.24 13.56 28.18
N VAL A 332 4.29 12.27 27.88
CA VAL A 332 4.37 11.72 26.53
C VAL A 332 3.23 10.74 26.27
N ALA A 333 2.60 10.82 25.12
CA ALA A 333 1.65 9.81 24.66
C ALA A 333 2.36 8.49 24.37
N VAL A 334 1.66 7.37 24.58
CA VAL A 334 2.09 6.06 24.09
C VAL A 334 1.67 5.97 22.63
N LYS A 335 2.65 5.82 21.75
CA LYS A 335 2.47 5.71 20.31
C LYS A 335 2.75 4.26 19.84
N ASN A 336 2.79 4.03 18.52
CA ASN A 336 3.21 2.73 18.01
C ASN A 336 4.69 2.44 18.32
N GLN A 337 5.10 1.19 18.10
CA GLN A 337 6.44 0.71 18.47
C GLN A 337 7.56 1.53 17.82
N ASP A 338 7.41 1.89 16.55
CA ASP A 338 8.41 2.61 15.77
C ASP A 338 8.53 4.07 16.23
N GLU A 339 7.40 4.75 16.43
CA GLU A 339 7.35 6.11 16.94
C GLU A 339 7.95 6.20 18.36
N ASN A 340 7.63 5.25 19.23
CA ASN A 340 8.20 5.17 20.59
C ASN A 340 9.71 4.93 20.54
N ALA A 341 10.21 4.06 19.65
CA ALA A 341 11.62 3.81 19.48
C ALA A 341 12.37 5.05 18.98
N TYR A 342 11.80 5.78 18.05
CA TYR A 342 12.34 7.04 17.56
C TYR A 342 12.42 8.10 18.66
N PHE A 343 11.33 8.27 19.43
CA PHE A 343 11.33 9.17 20.58
C PHE A 343 12.48 8.88 21.55
N ILE A 344 12.67 7.59 21.89
CA ILE A 344 13.75 7.15 22.80
C ILE A 344 15.13 7.49 22.22
N ALA A 345 15.34 7.28 20.94
CA ALA A 345 16.61 7.60 20.27
C ALA A 345 16.89 9.11 20.30
N ALA A 346 15.89 9.93 19.93
CA ALA A 346 15.98 11.39 19.95
C ALA A 346 16.24 11.93 21.37
N LEU A 347 15.47 11.44 22.36
CA LEU A 347 15.62 11.86 23.74
C LEU A 347 17.01 11.48 24.30
N ARG A 348 17.51 10.28 23.99
CA ARG A 348 18.88 9.85 24.37
C ARG A 348 19.94 10.82 23.81
N GLN A 349 19.78 11.24 22.59
CA GLN A 349 20.68 12.17 21.94
C GLN A 349 20.67 13.54 22.60
N VAL A 350 19.48 14.10 22.83
CA VAL A 350 19.32 15.40 23.48
C VAL A 350 19.86 15.41 24.90
N LEU A 351 19.70 14.31 25.67
CA LEU A 351 20.21 14.18 27.05
C LEU A 351 21.73 14.01 27.14
N LYS A 352 22.34 13.29 26.17
CA LYS A 352 23.78 12.92 26.23
C LYS A 352 24.69 13.86 25.47
N GLY A 353 24.18 14.80 24.69
CA GLY A 353 24.95 15.77 23.94
C GLY A 353 25.87 15.10 22.90
N GLY A 354 25.37 14.21 22.08
CA GLY A 354 26.11 13.54 20.98
C GLY A 354 25.74 14.10 19.61
N THR A 355 26.70 13.98 18.67
CA THR A 355 26.40 14.17 17.24
C THR A 355 25.23 13.25 16.84
N PRO A 356 24.35 13.67 15.94
CA PRO A 356 23.22 12.85 15.50
C PRO A 356 23.70 11.46 15.09
N ALA A 357 23.37 10.43 15.85
CA ALA A 357 23.41 9.08 15.31
C ALA A 357 22.48 9.10 14.08
N ASN A 358 22.96 8.59 12.95
CA ASN A 358 22.17 8.50 11.72
C ASN A 358 20.74 8.06 12.07
N ASN A 359 19.84 9.01 12.09
CA ASN A 359 18.47 8.82 12.53
C ASN A 359 17.70 8.08 11.44
N PHE A 360 17.53 6.78 11.65
CA PHE A 360 16.88 5.83 10.74
C PHE A 360 15.43 6.16 10.42
N TYR A 361 14.81 7.16 11.09
CA TYR A 361 13.36 7.40 10.94
C TYR A 361 12.96 8.78 10.38
N PHE A 362 13.75 9.83 10.50
CA PHE A 362 13.35 11.17 10.00
C PHE A 362 14.50 12.10 9.57
N ARG A 363 15.79 11.74 9.62
CA ARG A 363 16.61 12.19 8.55
C ARG A 363 16.21 11.33 7.36
N GLN A 364 15.28 11.81 6.64
CA GLN A 364 15.27 11.65 5.23
C GLN A 364 16.67 12.04 4.75
N GLN A 365 17.62 11.09 4.70
CA GLN A 365 18.46 11.09 3.52
C GLN A 365 17.43 11.20 2.40
N ARG A 366 17.45 12.33 1.70
CA ARG A 366 16.52 12.61 0.62
C ARG A 366 16.62 11.37 -0.27
N LYS A 367 15.64 10.48 -0.17
CA LYS A 367 15.64 9.26 -0.98
C LYS A 367 15.71 9.73 -2.40
N THR A 368 16.40 8.99 -3.24
CA THR A 368 16.49 9.28 -4.68
C THR A 368 15.11 9.70 -5.17
N PRO A 369 14.96 10.84 -5.86
CA PRO A 369 13.71 11.27 -6.44
C PRO A 369 12.99 10.11 -7.13
N SER A 370 11.71 9.97 -6.85
CA SER A 370 10.96 8.82 -7.39
C SER A 370 9.53 9.21 -7.74
N LEU A 371 8.88 8.41 -8.59
CA LEU A 371 7.48 8.53 -8.94
C LEU A 371 6.90 7.12 -9.03
N MET A 372 5.71 6.90 -8.47
CA MET A 372 5.05 5.61 -8.56
C MET A 372 3.78 5.68 -9.39
N LEU A 373 3.71 4.86 -10.43
CA LEU A 373 2.53 4.68 -11.25
C LEU A 373 1.67 3.54 -10.69
N GLN A 374 0.45 3.84 -10.28
CA GLN A 374 -0.55 2.86 -9.88
C GLN A 374 -1.76 2.93 -10.81
N GLY A 375 -2.62 1.93 -10.81
CA GLY A 375 -3.79 1.89 -11.68
C GLY A 375 -5.07 1.58 -10.92
N THR A 376 -6.20 2.05 -11.41
CA THR A 376 -7.52 1.70 -10.86
C THR A 376 -7.87 0.23 -11.10
N CYS A 377 -7.18 -0.44 -12.03
CA CYS A 377 -7.37 -1.86 -12.36
C CYS A 377 -6.11 -2.42 -13.04
N SER A 378 -6.11 -3.74 -13.30
CA SER A 378 -5.18 -4.34 -14.26
C SER A 378 -5.43 -3.75 -15.65
N ASN A 379 -4.40 -3.66 -16.49
CA ASN A 379 -4.42 -3.10 -17.85
C ASN A 379 -4.79 -1.60 -17.94
N ALA A 380 -4.74 -0.85 -16.83
CA ALA A 380 -4.89 0.62 -16.85
C ALA A 380 -3.75 1.33 -17.61
N GLY A 381 -2.74 0.59 -18.07
CA GLY A 381 -1.58 1.09 -18.81
C GLY A 381 -0.38 1.46 -17.94
N LYS A 382 -0.32 0.98 -16.67
CA LYS A 382 0.80 1.25 -15.74
C LYS A 382 2.16 1.00 -16.36
N SER A 383 2.39 -0.19 -16.93
CA SER A 383 3.70 -0.62 -17.45
C SER A 383 4.15 0.25 -18.63
N VAL A 384 3.22 0.60 -19.52
CA VAL A 384 3.48 1.49 -20.68
C VAL A 384 3.80 2.91 -20.18
N LEU A 385 3.01 3.45 -19.25
CA LEU A 385 3.26 4.77 -18.68
C LEU A 385 4.58 4.82 -17.89
N THR A 386 4.91 3.75 -17.15
CA THR A 386 6.20 3.63 -16.48
C THR A 386 7.36 3.70 -17.49
N ALA A 387 7.28 2.96 -18.60
CA ALA A 387 8.27 3.03 -19.66
C ALA A 387 8.36 4.45 -20.27
N ALA A 388 7.21 5.11 -20.48
CA ALA A 388 7.17 6.50 -20.94
C ALA A 388 7.92 7.46 -20.01
N PHE A 389 7.61 7.44 -18.72
CA PHE A 389 8.27 8.31 -17.73
C PHE A 389 9.77 7.99 -17.59
N CYS A 390 10.16 6.72 -17.68
CA CYS A 390 11.56 6.32 -17.74
C CYS A 390 12.25 6.97 -18.95
N ARG A 391 11.67 6.88 -20.15
CA ARG A 391 12.25 7.45 -21.38
C ARG A 391 12.26 8.98 -21.34
N ILE A 392 11.21 9.62 -20.84
CA ILE A 392 11.13 11.08 -20.68
C ILE A 392 12.26 11.59 -19.79
N LEU A 393 12.44 11.00 -18.60
CA LEU A 393 13.50 11.41 -17.68
C LEU A 393 14.90 11.19 -18.27
N LEU A 394 15.09 10.08 -18.99
CA LEU A 394 16.34 9.82 -19.69
C LEU A 394 16.63 10.90 -20.75
N GLN A 395 15.62 11.27 -21.56
CA GLN A 395 15.75 12.32 -22.58
C GLN A 395 16.06 13.69 -21.94
N ASP A 396 15.58 13.93 -20.72
CA ASP A 396 15.83 15.15 -19.98
C ASP A 396 17.14 15.13 -19.19
N GLY A 397 17.96 14.09 -19.39
CA GLY A 397 19.33 13.99 -18.88
C GLY A 397 19.49 13.35 -17.50
N TYR A 398 18.46 12.71 -16.95
CA TYR A 398 18.55 11.98 -15.67
C TYR A 398 19.00 10.52 -15.93
N HIS A 399 19.86 10.00 -15.05
CA HIS A 399 20.08 8.56 -14.97
C HIS A 399 18.93 7.94 -14.17
N VAL A 400 18.05 7.25 -14.85
CA VAL A 400 16.80 6.72 -14.29
C VAL A 400 16.75 5.19 -14.37
N ALA A 401 16.16 4.55 -13.34
CA ALA A 401 15.88 3.13 -13.36
C ALA A 401 14.40 2.83 -13.06
N PRO A 402 13.82 1.77 -13.66
CA PRO A 402 12.51 1.27 -13.29
C PRO A 402 12.59 0.39 -12.03
N PHE A 403 11.46 0.27 -11.30
CA PHE A 403 11.34 -0.65 -10.18
C PHE A 403 9.91 -1.17 -10.02
N LYS A 404 9.75 -2.47 -9.90
CA LYS A 404 8.49 -3.12 -9.55
C LYS A 404 8.73 -4.19 -8.50
N SER A 405 8.30 -3.95 -7.27
CA SER A 405 8.56 -4.84 -6.12
C SER A 405 8.22 -6.28 -6.37
N GLN A 406 7.03 -6.52 -6.94
CA GLN A 406 6.55 -7.84 -7.31
C GLN A 406 5.81 -7.76 -8.63
N ASN A 407 6.15 -8.65 -9.55
CA ASN A 407 5.39 -8.85 -10.77
C ASN A 407 4.75 -10.23 -10.81
N MET A 408 3.62 -10.35 -11.50
CA MET A 408 2.96 -11.62 -11.79
C MET A 408 2.75 -11.69 -13.29
N ALA A 409 3.62 -12.43 -13.97
CA ALA A 409 3.62 -12.50 -15.44
C ALA A 409 4.10 -13.87 -15.93
N LEU A 410 3.57 -14.33 -17.04
CA LEU A 410 4.05 -15.51 -17.77
C LEU A 410 5.24 -15.14 -18.67
N ASN A 411 5.29 -13.88 -19.11
CA ASN A 411 6.38 -13.37 -19.93
C ASN A 411 7.56 -12.93 -19.06
N SER A 412 8.72 -13.48 -19.30
CA SER A 412 9.94 -13.14 -18.58
C SER A 412 11.12 -12.97 -19.53
N TYR A 413 12.18 -12.39 -19.00
CA TYR A 413 13.42 -12.10 -19.70
C TYR A 413 14.61 -12.52 -18.82
N VAL A 414 15.73 -12.81 -19.45
CA VAL A 414 16.96 -13.22 -18.76
C VAL A 414 17.94 -12.05 -18.71
N THR A 415 18.42 -11.69 -17.51
CA THR A 415 19.47 -10.68 -17.36
C THR A 415 20.83 -11.19 -17.82
N VAL A 416 21.78 -10.28 -18.02
CA VAL A 416 23.14 -10.66 -18.46
C VAL A 416 23.82 -11.61 -17.46
N ASP A 417 23.49 -11.49 -16.16
CA ASP A 417 24.03 -12.32 -15.08
C ASP A 417 23.24 -13.63 -14.88
N GLY A 418 22.33 -13.99 -15.79
CA GLY A 418 21.55 -15.22 -15.72
C GLY A 418 20.41 -15.19 -14.71
N GLY A 419 19.91 -14.01 -14.35
CA GLY A 419 18.71 -13.83 -13.52
C GLY A 419 17.44 -13.74 -14.36
N GLU A 420 16.29 -14.12 -13.79
CA GLU A 420 14.98 -14.03 -14.44
C GLU A 420 14.18 -12.84 -13.90
N ILE A 421 13.67 -11.97 -14.78
CA ILE A 421 12.79 -10.83 -14.46
C ILE A 421 11.56 -10.79 -15.37
N GLY A 422 10.55 -9.99 -15.02
CA GLY A 422 9.38 -9.76 -15.87
C GLY A 422 9.75 -9.05 -17.19
N ARG A 423 9.11 -9.44 -18.30
CA ARG A 423 9.37 -8.83 -19.62
C ARG A 423 9.08 -7.33 -19.62
N ALA A 424 8.04 -6.87 -18.95
CA ALA A 424 7.73 -5.44 -18.85
C ALA A 424 8.88 -4.65 -18.23
N GLN A 425 9.52 -5.18 -17.17
CA GLN A 425 10.66 -4.50 -16.52
C GLN A 425 11.91 -4.52 -17.42
N ALA A 426 12.06 -5.54 -18.27
CA ALA A 426 13.11 -5.52 -19.30
C ALA A 426 12.88 -4.40 -20.33
N VAL A 427 11.65 -4.19 -20.78
CA VAL A 427 11.27 -3.08 -21.67
C VAL A 427 11.46 -1.72 -20.98
N GLN A 428 11.12 -1.62 -19.70
CA GLN A 428 11.33 -0.40 -18.93
C GLN A 428 12.82 -0.10 -18.71
N ALA A 429 13.65 -1.14 -18.51
CA ALA A 429 15.11 -0.99 -18.47
C ALA A 429 15.64 -0.48 -19.83
N GLN A 430 15.13 -1.03 -20.94
CA GLN A 430 15.44 -0.56 -22.29
C GLN A 430 14.99 0.90 -22.49
N ALA A 431 13.83 1.30 -21.94
CA ALA A 431 13.41 2.70 -21.95
C ALA A 431 14.43 3.62 -21.27
N CYS A 432 15.15 3.12 -20.27
CA CYS A 432 16.25 3.81 -19.59
C CYS A 432 17.61 3.61 -20.30
N ARG A 433 17.67 2.87 -21.41
CA ARG A 433 18.91 2.41 -22.06
C ARG A 433 19.85 1.64 -21.12
N LEU A 434 19.25 0.86 -20.22
CA LEU A 434 19.96 0.02 -19.26
C LEU A 434 19.83 -1.46 -19.61
N ALA A 435 20.86 -2.24 -19.27
CA ALA A 435 20.72 -3.68 -19.22
C ALA A 435 19.73 -4.06 -18.09
N PRO A 436 18.80 -5.00 -18.31
CA PRO A 436 17.92 -5.48 -17.28
C PRO A 436 18.67 -6.06 -16.08
N ASP A 437 18.27 -5.67 -14.86
CA ASP A 437 18.88 -6.04 -13.58
C ASP A 437 17.81 -6.65 -12.67
N VAL A 438 18.12 -7.74 -11.94
CA VAL A 438 17.20 -8.42 -11.04
C VAL A 438 16.67 -7.52 -9.91
N ARG A 439 17.41 -6.47 -9.56
CA ARG A 439 16.97 -5.47 -8.58
C ARG A 439 15.76 -4.67 -9.05
N MET A 440 15.56 -4.55 -10.36
CA MET A 440 14.40 -3.85 -10.95
C MET A 440 13.08 -4.60 -10.73
N ASN A 441 13.16 -5.93 -10.53
CA ASN A 441 12.00 -6.79 -10.23
C ASN A 441 12.40 -7.91 -9.26
N PRO A 442 12.58 -7.59 -7.96
CA PRO A 442 13.12 -8.54 -6.98
C PRO A 442 12.23 -9.77 -6.74
N VAL A 443 10.92 -9.67 -6.98
CA VAL A 443 9.99 -10.80 -6.85
C VAL A 443 9.18 -10.96 -8.12
N LEU A 444 9.29 -12.15 -8.77
CA LEU A 444 8.46 -12.51 -9.92
C LEU A 444 7.67 -13.79 -9.60
N LEU A 445 6.37 -13.76 -9.87
CA LEU A 445 5.47 -14.89 -9.76
C LEU A 445 5.08 -15.36 -11.16
N LYS A 446 5.32 -16.65 -11.46
CA LYS A 446 4.88 -17.28 -12.72
C LYS A 446 3.78 -18.29 -12.41
N PRO A 447 2.52 -18.00 -12.78
CA PRO A 447 1.44 -18.97 -12.64
C PRO A 447 1.81 -20.31 -13.31
N SER A 448 1.69 -21.41 -12.57
CA SER A 448 1.98 -22.76 -13.07
C SER A 448 0.76 -23.67 -13.06
N THR A 449 -0.24 -23.33 -12.23
CA THR A 449 -1.55 -23.98 -12.13
C THR A 449 -2.60 -22.94 -11.77
N ASP A 450 -3.88 -23.29 -11.75
CA ASP A 450 -4.97 -22.38 -11.33
C ASP A 450 -4.78 -21.76 -9.93
N THR A 451 -4.07 -22.45 -9.03
CA THR A 451 -3.90 -22.03 -7.63
C THR A 451 -2.44 -21.91 -7.19
N GLY A 452 -1.47 -22.21 -8.07
CA GLY A 452 -0.05 -22.25 -7.75
C GLY A 452 0.80 -21.38 -8.68
N SER A 453 1.88 -20.84 -8.13
CA SER A 453 2.87 -20.08 -8.89
C SER A 453 4.29 -20.49 -8.54
N GLN A 454 5.18 -20.48 -9.51
CA GLN A 454 6.62 -20.50 -9.28
C GLN A 454 7.05 -19.13 -8.74
N VAL A 455 7.71 -19.13 -7.58
CA VAL A 455 8.21 -17.91 -6.94
C VAL A 455 9.69 -17.74 -7.29
N ILE A 456 10.03 -16.59 -7.87
CA ILE A 456 11.38 -16.21 -8.25
C ILE A 456 11.76 -15.00 -7.39
N VAL A 457 12.89 -15.08 -6.68
CA VAL A 457 13.38 -14.02 -5.81
C VAL A 457 14.80 -13.65 -6.26
N MET A 458 15.05 -12.36 -6.51
CA MET A 458 16.32 -11.86 -7.03
C MET A 458 16.81 -12.69 -8.23
N GLY A 459 15.90 -12.93 -9.18
CA GLY A 459 16.20 -13.66 -10.42
C GLY A 459 16.32 -15.18 -10.28
N LYS A 460 16.20 -15.76 -9.08
CA LYS A 460 16.38 -17.20 -8.83
C LYS A 460 15.08 -17.86 -8.40
N ALA A 461 14.71 -18.98 -9.01
CA ALA A 461 13.55 -19.76 -8.65
C ALA A 461 13.71 -20.36 -7.24
N THR A 462 12.75 -20.12 -6.35
CA THR A 462 12.74 -20.63 -4.97
C THR A 462 11.78 -21.81 -4.76
N GLY A 463 11.04 -22.18 -5.79
CA GLY A 463 10.08 -23.29 -5.81
C GLY A 463 8.66 -22.89 -6.15
N ASN A 464 7.79 -23.90 -6.28
CA ASN A 464 6.35 -23.69 -6.52
C ASN A 464 5.62 -23.51 -5.20
N MET A 465 4.64 -22.61 -5.18
CA MET A 465 3.90 -22.24 -3.97
C MET A 465 2.43 -21.97 -4.27
N GLU A 466 1.54 -22.54 -3.46
CA GLU A 466 0.12 -22.21 -3.51
C GLU A 466 -0.12 -20.78 -3.06
N ALA A 467 -1.12 -20.11 -3.65
CA ALA A 467 -1.46 -18.70 -3.35
C ALA A 467 -1.63 -18.45 -1.84
N LYS A 468 -2.35 -19.33 -1.11
CA LYS A 468 -2.58 -19.20 0.33
C LYS A 468 -1.28 -19.21 1.16
N LYS A 469 -0.33 -20.08 0.80
CA LYS A 469 0.99 -20.15 1.45
C LYS A 469 1.86 -18.95 1.08
N TYR A 470 1.75 -18.47 -0.15
CA TYR A 470 2.46 -17.28 -0.59
C TYR A 470 2.04 -16.05 0.20
N PHE A 471 0.73 -15.83 0.43
CA PHE A 471 0.24 -14.69 1.20
C PHE A 471 0.84 -14.63 2.62
N SER A 472 0.99 -15.77 3.29
CA SER A 472 1.63 -15.80 4.63
C SER A 472 3.12 -15.48 4.58
N ARG A 473 3.82 -15.83 3.49
CA ARG A 473 5.25 -15.58 3.29
C ARG A 473 5.55 -14.18 2.75
N LYS A 474 4.57 -13.52 2.15
CA LYS A 474 4.74 -12.23 1.45
C LYS A 474 5.42 -11.17 2.32
N ARG A 475 5.05 -11.08 3.60
CA ARG A 475 5.69 -10.15 4.55
C ARG A 475 7.19 -10.40 4.75
N SER A 476 7.65 -11.65 4.72
CA SER A 476 9.08 -11.99 4.87
C SER A 476 9.91 -11.64 3.63
N LEU A 477 9.28 -11.38 2.48
CA LEU A 477 9.94 -10.93 1.25
C LEU A 477 10.14 -9.41 1.21
N PHE A 478 9.40 -8.64 2.00
CA PHE A 478 9.48 -7.18 1.97
C PHE A 478 10.89 -6.63 2.30
N PRO A 479 11.65 -7.16 3.28
CA PRO A 479 13.03 -6.76 3.50
C PRO A 479 13.92 -6.93 2.25
N VAL A 480 13.78 -8.03 1.52
CA VAL A 480 14.53 -8.27 0.27
C VAL A 480 14.17 -7.24 -0.79
N VAL A 481 12.90 -6.89 -0.89
CA VAL A 481 12.41 -5.83 -1.79
C VAL A 481 13.02 -4.47 -1.42
N CYS A 482 13.06 -4.16 -0.13
CA CYS A 482 13.64 -2.91 0.37
C CYS A 482 15.14 -2.83 0.10
N GLU A 483 15.89 -3.90 0.35
CA GLU A 483 17.33 -3.97 0.05
C GLU A 483 17.62 -3.81 -1.45
N ALA A 484 16.81 -4.45 -2.30
CA ALA A 484 16.93 -4.32 -3.75
C ALA A 484 16.68 -2.87 -4.19
N TYR A 485 15.63 -2.22 -3.65
CA TYR A 485 15.32 -0.82 -3.93
C TYR A 485 16.43 0.13 -3.46
N ASP A 486 16.90 -0.02 -2.22
CA ASP A 486 17.93 0.85 -1.65
C ASP A 486 19.25 0.72 -2.43
N SER A 487 19.63 -0.51 -2.81
CA SER A 487 20.80 -0.76 -3.66
C SER A 487 20.63 -0.15 -5.06
N LEU A 488 19.46 -0.34 -5.69
CA LEU A 488 19.17 0.20 -7.02
C LEU A 488 19.13 1.73 -6.99
N SER A 489 18.38 2.32 -6.07
CA SER A 489 18.17 3.76 -6.00
C SER A 489 19.45 4.54 -5.66
N GLY A 490 20.44 3.88 -5.06
CA GLY A 490 21.75 4.47 -4.80
C GLY A 490 22.60 4.70 -6.07
N ASP A 491 22.29 3.99 -7.16
CA ASP A 491 23.06 4.04 -8.41
C ASP A 491 22.48 5.07 -9.43
N TYR A 492 21.28 5.65 -9.17
CA TYR A 492 20.54 6.46 -10.14
C TYR A 492 20.07 7.79 -9.57
N ASP A 493 19.83 8.77 -10.46
CA ASP A 493 19.31 10.10 -10.11
C ASP A 493 17.81 10.09 -9.80
N ALA A 494 17.08 9.15 -10.41
CA ALA A 494 15.64 8.97 -10.20
C ALA A 494 15.21 7.51 -10.37
N VAL A 495 14.09 7.13 -9.73
CA VAL A 495 13.49 5.80 -9.87
C VAL A 495 12.00 5.93 -10.20
N ILE A 496 11.55 5.25 -11.26
CA ILE A 496 10.13 5.14 -11.58
C ILE A 496 9.61 3.80 -11.11
N LEU A 497 8.69 3.83 -10.14
CA LEU A 497 8.09 2.63 -9.56
C LEU A 497 6.77 2.29 -10.27
N GLU A 498 6.49 1.00 -10.36
CA GLU A 498 5.23 0.48 -10.88
C GLU A 498 4.50 -0.33 -9.81
N GLY A 499 3.21 -0.04 -9.61
CA GLY A 499 2.31 -0.84 -8.77
C GLY A 499 1.76 -2.07 -9.50
N ALA A 500 1.09 -2.96 -8.76
CA ALA A 500 0.42 -4.13 -9.32
C ALA A 500 -1.08 -4.13 -9.01
N GLY A 501 -1.92 -4.49 -9.98
CA GLY A 501 -3.38 -4.48 -9.83
C GLY A 501 -3.91 -3.08 -9.49
N SER A 502 -4.75 -2.99 -8.46
CA SER A 502 -5.29 -1.74 -7.94
C SER A 502 -4.94 -1.57 -6.44
N PRO A 503 -4.52 -0.38 -6.00
CA PRO A 503 -4.34 -0.10 -4.57
C PRO A 503 -5.67 -0.03 -3.80
N GLY A 504 -6.80 0.02 -4.51
CA GLY A 504 -8.15 -0.02 -3.94
C GLY A 504 -8.65 -1.42 -3.54
N GLU A 505 -7.88 -2.48 -3.80
CA GLU A 505 -8.18 -3.86 -3.41
C GLU A 505 -8.06 -4.05 -1.89
N VAL A 506 -9.14 -3.74 -1.15
CA VAL A 506 -9.14 -3.69 0.33
C VAL A 506 -8.75 -5.01 0.98
N ASN A 507 -9.11 -6.14 0.37
CA ASN A 507 -8.76 -7.48 0.83
C ASN A 507 -7.26 -7.80 0.73
N LEU A 508 -6.50 -7.10 -0.11
CA LEU A 508 -5.07 -7.31 -0.32
C LEU A 508 -4.18 -6.35 0.47
N LYS A 509 -4.75 -5.26 1.03
CA LYS A 509 -3.99 -4.20 1.71
C LYS A 509 -3.12 -4.69 2.86
N LYS A 510 -3.62 -5.61 3.70
CA LYS A 510 -2.87 -6.14 4.86
C LYS A 510 -1.55 -6.83 4.48
N HIS A 511 -1.42 -7.28 3.23
CA HIS A 511 -0.26 -8.03 2.73
C HIS A 511 0.41 -7.31 1.54
N ASP A 512 0.15 -6.03 1.36
CA ASP A 512 0.73 -5.25 0.27
C ASP A 512 2.25 -5.07 0.47
N ILE A 513 3.02 -5.38 -0.58
CA ILE A 513 4.46 -5.10 -0.68
C ILE A 513 4.80 -4.38 -1.99
N VAL A 514 3.78 -4.01 -2.77
CA VAL A 514 3.95 -3.54 -4.16
C VAL A 514 3.42 -2.13 -4.35
N ASN A 515 2.25 -1.82 -3.77
CA ASN A 515 1.56 -0.56 -3.98
C ASN A 515 1.91 0.47 -2.89
N MET A 516 0.97 0.77 -1.99
CA MET A 516 1.12 1.90 -1.06
C MET A 516 2.22 1.70 -0.03
N ASN A 517 2.48 0.46 0.45
CA ASN A 517 3.57 0.21 1.38
C ASN A 517 4.94 0.42 0.73
N MET A 518 5.11 0.06 -0.55
CA MET A 518 6.33 0.36 -1.28
C MET A 518 6.46 1.86 -1.58
N ALA A 519 5.36 2.53 -1.96
CA ALA A 519 5.35 3.98 -2.13
C ALA A 519 5.78 4.70 -0.84
N ARG A 520 5.27 4.26 0.32
CA ARG A 520 5.66 4.79 1.63
C ARG A 520 7.14 4.56 1.92
N TYR A 521 7.63 3.35 1.68
CA TYR A 521 9.04 3.02 1.90
C TYR A 521 9.96 3.87 1.02
N ALA A 522 9.65 3.99 -0.27
CA ALA A 522 10.39 4.80 -1.22
C ALA A 522 10.17 6.31 -1.05
N GLN A 523 9.20 6.73 -0.23
CA GLN A 523 8.71 8.11 -0.11
C GLN A 523 8.27 8.68 -1.47
N SER A 524 7.76 7.82 -2.31
CA SER A 524 7.42 8.12 -3.69
C SER A 524 6.03 8.76 -3.80
N PRO A 525 5.90 9.91 -4.42
CA PRO A 525 4.60 10.41 -4.84
C PRO A 525 3.95 9.41 -5.79
N VAL A 526 2.62 9.28 -5.69
CA VAL A 526 1.83 8.32 -6.45
C VAL A 526 0.97 9.06 -7.46
N LEU A 527 0.94 8.57 -8.70
CA LEU A 527 -0.07 8.90 -9.71
C LEU A 527 -0.96 7.69 -9.96
N LEU A 528 -2.26 7.90 -9.97
CA LEU A 528 -3.24 6.86 -10.23
C LEU A 528 -3.77 6.96 -11.66
N ALA A 529 -3.44 5.98 -12.50
CA ALA A 529 -3.90 5.90 -13.87
C ALA A 529 -5.23 5.13 -13.98
N GLY A 530 -6.13 5.61 -14.81
CA GLY A 530 -7.40 4.97 -15.11
C GLY A 530 -7.61 4.77 -16.60
N ASP A 531 -8.13 3.61 -16.99
CA ASP A 531 -8.51 3.27 -18.37
C ASP A 531 -9.92 3.79 -18.65
N ILE A 532 -10.02 4.86 -19.45
CA ILE A 532 -11.32 5.48 -19.76
C ILE A 532 -12.15 4.69 -20.78
N ASP A 533 -11.50 3.87 -21.60
CA ASP A 533 -12.16 3.05 -22.64
C ASP A 533 -13.09 2.00 -22.01
N ARG A 534 -12.84 1.62 -20.73
CA ARG A 534 -13.71 0.70 -19.97
C ARG A 534 -14.93 1.38 -19.33
N GLY A 535 -14.98 2.70 -19.31
CA GLY A 535 -16.01 3.46 -18.59
C GLY A 535 -15.77 3.52 -17.06
N GLY A 536 -16.42 4.47 -16.39
CA GLY A 536 -16.40 4.60 -14.92
C GLY A 536 -15.09 5.07 -14.30
N THR A 537 -14.13 5.55 -15.09
CA THR A 537 -12.77 5.91 -14.63
C THR A 537 -12.78 6.95 -13.51
N TYR A 538 -13.61 7.98 -13.61
CA TYR A 538 -13.71 9.01 -12.58
C TYR A 538 -14.30 8.47 -11.27
N ALA A 539 -15.31 7.61 -11.36
CA ALA A 539 -15.83 6.90 -10.19
C ALA A 539 -14.77 5.99 -9.55
N ALA A 540 -13.94 5.33 -10.37
CA ALA A 540 -12.84 4.50 -9.89
C ALA A 540 -11.75 5.32 -9.19
N PHE A 541 -11.44 6.54 -9.64
CA PHE A 541 -10.54 7.46 -8.96
C PHE A 541 -11.06 7.82 -7.56
N ILE A 542 -12.32 8.24 -7.47
CA ILE A 542 -12.97 8.59 -6.21
C ILE A 542 -13.05 7.36 -5.30
N GLY A 543 -13.53 6.22 -5.81
CA GLY A 543 -13.65 4.98 -5.05
C GLY A 543 -12.32 4.49 -4.50
N THR A 544 -11.25 4.54 -5.30
CA THR A 544 -9.89 4.19 -4.84
C THR A 544 -9.44 5.13 -3.73
N MET A 545 -9.63 6.45 -3.91
CA MET A 545 -9.28 7.46 -2.91
C MET A 545 -10.06 7.24 -1.58
N GLU A 546 -11.31 6.82 -1.65
CA GLU A 546 -12.14 6.53 -0.48
C GLU A 546 -11.66 5.29 0.31
N THR A 547 -11.06 4.32 -0.36
CA THR A 547 -10.46 3.15 0.31
C THR A 547 -9.11 3.45 0.97
N PHE A 548 -8.51 4.61 0.70
CA PHE A 548 -7.18 4.96 1.21
C PHE A 548 -7.21 5.42 2.66
N LEU A 549 -6.22 4.98 3.43
CA LEU A 549 -5.88 5.53 4.74
C LEU A 549 -5.35 6.98 4.60
N PRO A 550 -5.39 7.79 5.65
CA PRO A 550 -4.92 9.19 5.61
C PRO A 550 -3.52 9.33 5.00
N TRP A 551 -2.56 8.54 5.43
CA TRP A 551 -1.19 8.57 4.92
C TRP A 551 -1.07 8.12 3.44
N GLU A 552 -1.93 7.21 2.97
CA GLU A 552 -2.00 6.79 1.57
C GLU A 552 -2.52 7.92 0.67
N ARG A 553 -3.52 8.68 1.17
CA ARG A 553 -4.06 9.87 0.48
C ARG A 553 -3.02 10.97 0.32
N GLU A 554 -2.12 11.12 1.30
CA GLU A 554 -1.04 12.11 1.24
C GLU A 554 -0.02 11.78 0.15
N LEU A 555 0.25 10.51 -0.10
CA LEU A 555 1.15 10.08 -1.17
C LEU A 555 0.56 10.26 -2.57
N LEU A 556 -0.77 10.16 -2.73
CA LEU A 556 -1.43 10.39 -4.02
C LEU A 556 -1.37 11.87 -4.39
N LYS A 557 -0.75 12.18 -5.54
CA LYS A 557 -0.53 13.56 -6.01
C LYS A 557 -1.41 13.95 -7.20
N GLY A 558 -1.96 12.97 -7.92
CA GLY A 558 -2.83 13.26 -9.06
C GLY A 558 -3.28 12.01 -9.80
N PHE A 559 -4.10 12.27 -10.80
CA PHE A 559 -4.71 11.25 -11.65
C PHE A 559 -4.24 11.39 -13.09
N LEU A 560 -4.17 10.26 -13.80
CA LEU A 560 -3.93 10.19 -15.24
C LEU A 560 -5.09 9.45 -15.92
N VAL A 561 -5.74 10.09 -16.87
CA VAL A 561 -6.75 9.46 -17.72
C VAL A 561 -6.03 8.86 -18.91
N ASN A 562 -6.10 7.56 -19.10
CA ASN A 562 -5.39 6.83 -20.15
C ASN A 562 -6.34 6.23 -21.18
N LYS A 563 -5.84 6.00 -22.38
CA LYS A 563 -6.54 5.39 -23.52
C LYS A 563 -7.76 6.20 -23.98
N PHE A 564 -7.67 7.52 -23.93
CA PHE A 564 -8.77 8.39 -24.33
C PHE A 564 -8.94 8.44 -25.85
N ARG A 565 -10.21 8.39 -26.29
CA ARG A 565 -10.58 8.54 -27.71
C ARG A 565 -11.55 9.70 -27.83
N GLY A 566 -11.20 10.75 -28.53
CA GLY A 566 -12.06 11.89 -28.79
C GLY A 566 -11.47 13.24 -28.39
N ASP A 567 -12.32 14.21 -28.12
CA ASP A 567 -11.93 15.56 -27.72
C ASP A 567 -11.80 15.67 -26.18
N ALA A 568 -10.58 15.85 -25.70
CA ALA A 568 -10.28 15.93 -24.28
C ALA A 568 -10.92 17.16 -23.59
N THR A 569 -11.32 18.18 -24.33
CA THR A 569 -11.98 19.37 -23.76
C THR A 569 -13.34 19.03 -23.12
N LEU A 570 -13.98 17.94 -23.58
CA LEU A 570 -15.25 17.46 -23.04
C LEU A 570 -15.13 16.87 -21.62
N LEU A 571 -13.90 16.62 -21.14
CA LEU A 571 -13.65 16.03 -19.82
C LEU A 571 -13.48 17.07 -18.71
N ARG A 572 -13.54 18.36 -19.02
CA ARG A 572 -13.25 19.45 -18.08
C ARG A 572 -14.10 19.36 -16.81
N ASP A 573 -15.42 19.25 -16.95
CA ASP A 573 -16.35 19.22 -15.81
C ASP A 573 -16.07 18.00 -14.89
N ALA A 574 -15.71 16.86 -15.51
CA ALA A 574 -15.36 15.65 -14.78
C ALA A 574 -14.02 15.79 -14.03
N HIS A 575 -13.04 16.50 -14.62
CA HIS A 575 -11.78 16.85 -13.93
C HIS A 575 -12.06 17.76 -12.73
N GLU A 576 -12.81 18.84 -12.92
CA GLU A 576 -13.19 19.75 -11.84
C GLU A 576 -13.95 19.03 -10.72
N TYR A 577 -14.87 18.12 -11.07
CA TYR A 577 -15.59 17.32 -10.09
C TYR A 577 -14.65 16.45 -9.24
N VAL A 578 -13.73 15.71 -9.87
CA VAL A 578 -12.76 14.86 -9.16
C VAL A 578 -11.81 15.68 -8.31
N GLU A 579 -11.31 16.80 -8.83
CA GLU A 579 -10.40 17.68 -8.09
C GLU A 579 -11.10 18.30 -6.87
N ASN A 580 -12.33 18.77 -7.02
CA ASN A 580 -13.12 19.31 -5.91
C ASN A 580 -13.43 18.24 -4.86
N PHE A 581 -13.72 17.01 -5.28
CA PHE A 581 -14.04 15.93 -4.36
C PHE A 581 -12.82 15.35 -3.63
N THR A 582 -11.70 15.18 -4.32
CA THR A 582 -10.52 14.48 -3.80
C THR A 582 -9.42 15.41 -3.31
N GLY A 583 -9.42 16.67 -3.72
CA GLY A 583 -8.33 17.63 -3.53
C GLY A 583 -7.08 17.29 -4.35
N ARG A 584 -7.20 16.46 -5.41
CA ARG A 584 -6.08 16.05 -6.27
C ARG A 584 -6.40 16.28 -7.74
N PRO A 585 -5.50 16.90 -8.52
CA PRO A 585 -5.76 17.24 -9.91
C PRO A 585 -5.68 16.03 -10.85
N VAL A 586 -6.37 16.13 -11.99
CA VAL A 586 -6.07 15.31 -13.17
C VAL A 586 -4.90 15.97 -13.90
N LEU A 587 -3.76 15.24 -13.96
CA LEU A 587 -2.49 15.78 -14.48
C LEU A 587 -2.29 15.49 -15.97
N GLY A 588 -3.12 14.67 -16.59
CA GLY A 588 -3.02 14.39 -18.01
C GLY A 588 -4.13 13.50 -18.54
N VAL A 589 -4.37 13.63 -19.85
CA VAL A 589 -5.30 12.79 -20.63
C VAL A 589 -4.50 12.23 -21.81
N ILE A 590 -4.09 10.96 -21.69
CA ILE A 590 -3.26 10.29 -22.70
C ILE A 590 -4.15 9.67 -23.78
N PRO A 591 -4.02 10.07 -25.04
CA PRO A 591 -4.79 9.50 -26.14
C PRO A 591 -4.49 8.01 -26.35
N TYR A 592 -5.51 7.26 -26.76
CA TYR A 592 -5.30 5.91 -27.26
C TYR A 592 -4.51 5.94 -28.57
N LYS A 593 -3.40 5.24 -28.58
CA LYS A 593 -2.59 5.03 -29.78
C LYS A 593 -2.56 3.52 -30.05
N ALA A 594 -3.11 3.10 -31.18
CA ALA A 594 -2.95 1.74 -31.65
C ALA A 594 -1.50 1.53 -32.13
N ASP A 595 -1.03 0.30 -32.06
CA ASP A 595 0.21 -0.18 -32.68
C ASP A 595 1.47 0.65 -32.33
N LEU A 596 1.68 0.87 -31.02
CA LEU A 596 2.87 1.55 -30.50
C LEU A 596 4.18 0.76 -30.73
N GLY A 597 4.11 -0.52 -31.15
CA GLY A 597 5.30 -1.37 -31.34
C GLY A 597 5.99 -1.79 -30.03
N ILE A 598 5.37 -1.56 -28.87
CA ILE A 598 5.91 -1.92 -27.56
C ILE A 598 5.32 -3.26 -27.13
N PRO A 599 6.15 -4.23 -26.70
CA PRO A 599 5.67 -5.52 -26.21
C PRO A 599 4.73 -5.37 -25.01
N GLU A 600 3.54 -5.98 -25.09
CA GLU A 600 2.56 -5.97 -24.02
C GLU A 600 2.87 -7.02 -22.95
N GLU A 601 2.51 -6.73 -21.67
CA GLU A 601 2.78 -7.61 -20.54
C GLU A 601 1.76 -8.75 -20.40
N ASP A 602 0.46 -8.46 -20.68
CA ASP A 602 -0.64 -9.36 -20.37
C ASP A 602 -1.17 -10.10 -21.61
N SER A 603 -1.37 -11.42 -21.48
CA SER A 603 -1.99 -12.27 -22.51
C SER A 603 -3.44 -11.91 -22.84
N VAL A 604 -4.10 -11.05 -22.07
CA VAL A 604 -5.47 -10.58 -22.36
C VAL A 604 -5.52 -9.72 -23.62
N SER A 605 -4.49 -8.93 -23.87
CA SER A 605 -4.37 -8.13 -25.11
C SER A 605 -4.06 -9.00 -26.33
N PHE A 606 -3.47 -10.19 -26.11
CA PHE A 606 -3.18 -11.18 -27.13
C PHE A 606 -4.41 -11.60 -27.95
N ALA A 607 -5.62 -11.51 -27.37
CA ALA A 607 -6.88 -11.91 -28.01
C ALA A 607 -7.53 -10.83 -28.90
N LEU A 608 -7.02 -9.59 -28.93
CA LEU A 608 -7.75 -8.42 -29.48
C LEU A 608 -7.12 -7.77 -30.73
N THR A 609 -6.03 -8.31 -31.29
CA THR A 609 -5.34 -7.71 -32.45
C THR A 609 -6.19 -7.80 -33.71
N ARG A 610 -6.53 -6.67 -34.34
CA ARG A 610 -7.17 -6.59 -35.68
C ARG A 610 -6.10 -6.58 -36.74
N PRO A 611 -6.32 -7.24 -37.91
CA PRO A 611 -5.39 -7.22 -39.01
C PRO A 611 -5.32 -5.83 -39.67
N ALA A 612 -4.10 -5.36 -39.95
CA ALA A 612 -3.84 -4.21 -40.81
C ALA A 612 -4.23 -4.50 -42.25
N GLU A 613 -4.36 -3.48 -43.11
CA GLU A 613 -4.49 -3.68 -44.56
C GLU A 613 -3.31 -4.49 -45.09
N LYS A 614 -3.60 -5.56 -45.82
CA LYS A 614 -2.61 -6.58 -46.18
C LYS A 614 -2.34 -6.61 -47.66
N PHE A 615 -1.14 -7.09 -48.04
CA PHE A 615 -0.80 -7.41 -49.42
C PHE A 615 -1.75 -8.48 -49.97
N SER A 616 -1.96 -8.48 -51.30
CA SER A 616 -2.84 -9.44 -52.00
C SER A 616 -2.34 -10.89 -51.95
N LEU A 617 -1.06 -11.12 -51.63
CA LEU A 617 -0.39 -12.42 -51.53
C LEU A 617 0.36 -12.52 -50.17
N THR A 618 -0.38 -12.95 -49.14
CA THR A 618 0.15 -13.14 -47.77
C THR A 618 0.26 -14.62 -47.46
N LEU A 619 1.22 -14.97 -46.57
CA LEU A 619 1.27 -16.29 -45.95
C LEU A 619 0.20 -16.36 -44.85
N ASP A 620 -0.57 -17.46 -44.81
CA ASP A 620 -1.51 -17.74 -43.72
C ASP A 620 -0.77 -18.46 -42.59
N VAL A 621 -0.60 -17.75 -41.46
CA VAL A 621 0.13 -18.22 -40.28
C VAL A 621 -0.85 -18.47 -39.14
N VAL A 622 -0.84 -19.66 -38.58
CA VAL A 622 -1.64 -20.00 -37.40
C VAL A 622 -0.77 -20.10 -36.17
N LEU A 623 -1.05 -19.28 -35.18
CA LEU A 623 -0.47 -19.33 -33.86
C LEU A 623 -1.42 -20.09 -32.90
N ILE A 624 -0.94 -21.21 -32.37
CA ILE A 624 -1.71 -22.05 -31.44
C ILE A 624 -1.78 -21.37 -30.06
N GLU A 625 -2.98 -21.15 -29.57
CA GLU A 625 -3.20 -20.57 -28.25
C GLU A 625 -3.21 -21.67 -27.18
N LEU A 626 -2.16 -21.67 -26.34
CA LEU A 626 -1.97 -22.62 -25.25
C LEU A 626 -2.54 -22.06 -23.93
N PRO A 627 -3.08 -22.90 -23.02
CA PRO A 627 -3.52 -22.45 -21.69
C PRO A 627 -2.44 -21.75 -20.87
N HIS A 628 -1.19 -22.27 -20.94
CA HIS A 628 -0.05 -21.71 -20.21
C HIS A 628 1.00 -21.13 -21.16
N ILE A 629 0.55 -20.46 -22.24
CA ILE A 629 1.46 -19.78 -23.18
C ILE A 629 2.40 -18.84 -22.43
N SER A 630 3.69 -18.91 -22.74
CA SER A 630 4.70 -18.02 -22.19
C SER A 630 5.52 -17.35 -23.30
N ASN A 631 6.03 -16.15 -23.00
CA ASN A 631 6.86 -15.37 -23.94
C ASN A 631 6.19 -15.17 -25.32
N PHE A 632 4.88 -14.96 -25.35
CA PHE A 632 4.13 -14.72 -26.60
C PHE A 632 4.62 -13.48 -27.37
N THR A 633 5.40 -12.61 -26.73
CA THR A 633 6.07 -11.46 -27.34
C THR A 633 7.07 -11.86 -28.44
N ASP A 634 7.51 -13.13 -28.50
CA ASP A 634 8.33 -13.67 -29.61
C ASP A 634 7.69 -13.48 -30.98
N PHE A 635 6.37 -13.35 -31.04
CA PHE A 635 5.60 -13.25 -32.27
C PHE A 635 5.23 -11.81 -32.65
N THR A 636 5.43 -10.84 -31.76
CA THR A 636 5.17 -9.42 -32.05
C THR A 636 5.92 -8.93 -33.30
N PRO A 637 7.20 -9.29 -33.51
CA PRO A 637 7.90 -8.90 -34.74
C PRO A 637 7.32 -9.52 -36.03
N LEU A 638 6.67 -10.67 -35.94
CA LEU A 638 5.98 -11.30 -37.08
C LEU A 638 4.62 -10.65 -37.33
N GLU A 639 3.91 -10.20 -36.29
CA GLU A 639 2.60 -9.56 -36.41
C GLU A 639 2.62 -8.24 -37.15
N ILE A 640 3.75 -7.52 -37.14
CA ILE A 640 3.92 -6.26 -37.85
C ILE A 640 4.30 -6.46 -39.35
N GLU A 641 4.67 -7.69 -39.76
CA GLU A 641 5.04 -7.94 -41.17
C GLU A 641 3.80 -7.90 -42.09
N PRO A 642 3.79 -7.06 -43.12
CA PRO A 642 2.59 -6.81 -43.93
C PRO A 642 2.20 -8.00 -44.84
N ASP A 643 3.11 -8.93 -45.08
CA ASP A 643 2.95 -10.12 -45.91
C ASP A 643 2.61 -11.40 -45.12
N LEU A 644 2.38 -11.28 -43.81
CA LEU A 644 1.88 -12.36 -42.94
C LEU A 644 0.44 -12.13 -42.49
N ASN A 645 -0.38 -13.18 -42.53
CA ASN A 645 -1.70 -13.21 -41.94
C ASN A 645 -1.71 -14.11 -40.73
N ILE A 646 -1.47 -13.53 -39.56
CA ILE A 646 -1.42 -14.30 -38.30
C ILE A 646 -2.80 -14.45 -37.72
N ARG A 647 -3.25 -15.69 -37.56
CA ARG A 647 -4.50 -16.07 -36.89
C ARG A 647 -4.19 -16.83 -35.61
N LYS A 648 -4.78 -16.40 -34.51
CA LYS A 648 -4.69 -17.09 -33.20
C LYS A 648 -5.86 -18.05 -33.07
N ILE A 649 -5.62 -19.33 -32.77
CA ILE A 649 -6.68 -20.33 -32.69
C ILE A 649 -6.66 -21.12 -31.38
N ARG A 650 -7.89 -21.37 -30.89
CA ARG A 650 -8.17 -22.23 -29.72
C ARG A 650 -8.83 -23.55 -30.09
N HIS A 651 -9.46 -23.65 -31.26
CA HIS A 651 -10.24 -24.81 -31.65
C HIS A 651 -9.72 -25.39 -32.97
N CYS A 652 -9.73 -26.72 -33.08
CA CYS A 652 -9.29 -27.45 -34.25
C CYS A 652 -10.01 -27.01 -35.56
N ARG A 653 -11.31 -26.70 -35.45
CA ARG A 653 -12.11 -26.21 -36.60
C ARG A 653 -11.60 -24.90 -37.23
N ASP A 654 -10.84 -24.10 -36.48
CA ASP A 654 -10.35 -22.81 -36.89
C ASP A 654 -8.95 -22.90 -37.53
N LEU A 655 -8.33 -24.10 -37.57
CA LEU A 655 -7.01 -24.34 -38.11
C LEU A 655 -6.95 -24.09 -39.63
N GLY A 656 -7.95 -24.56 -40.39
CA GLY A 656 -7.98 -24.40 -41.83
C GLY A 656 -6.83 -25.12 -42.56
N ASN A 657 -6.26 -24.46 -43.59
CA ASN A 657 -5.09 -24.94 -44.33
C ASN A 657 -3.98 -23.89 -44.32
N PRO A 658 -3.31 -23.71 -43.17
CA PRO A 658 -2.28 -22.68 -43.05
C PRO A 658 -1.03 -23.02 -43.83
N ASP A 659 -0.27 -21.97 -44.23
CA ASP A 659 1.07 -22.12 -44.73
C ASP A 659 2.08 -22.42 -43.64
N VAL A 660 1.86 -21.84 -42.45
CA VAL A 660 2.74 -21.95 -41.29
C VAL A 660 1.90 -22.20 -40.01
N ILE A 661 2.34 -23.11 -39.18
CA ILE A 661 1.82 -23.35 -37.83
C ILE A 661 2.91 -22.98 -36.83
N ILE A 662 2.56 -22.21 -35.78
CA ILE A 662 3.46 -21.82 -34.73
C ILE A 662 3.00 -22.47 -33.41
N LEU A 663 3.87 -23.30 -32.80
CA LEU A 663 3.76 -23.79 -31.43
C LEU A 663 4.60 -22.90 -30.54
N PRO A 664 3.96 -22.10 -29.66
CA PRO A 664 4.68 -21.15 -28.82
C PRO A 664 5.34 -21.80 -27.61
N GLY A 665 6.06 -21.00 -26.82
CA GLY A 665 6.55 -21.36 -25.49
C GLY A 665 5.42 -21.67 -24.51
N SER A 666 5.67 -22.56 -23.58
CA SER A 666 4.74 -22.97 -22.55
C SER A 666 5.42 -23.01 -21.18
N LYS A 667 4.67 -22.65 -20.13
CA LYS A 667 5.09 -22.80 -18.73
C LYS A 667 4.76 -24.19 -18.15
N ASN A 668 3.84 -24.89 -18.79
CA ASN A 668 3.46 -26.27 -18.43
C ASN A 668 3.31 -27.08 -19.72
N VAL A 669 4.43 -27.55 -20.24
CA VAL A 669 4.51 -28.20 -21.57
C VAL A 669 3.66 -29.45 -21.62
N ILE A 670 3.70 -30.28 -20.57
CA ILE A 670 2.94 -31.55 -20.52
C ILE A 670 1.44 -31.26 -20.46
N GLY A 671 1.00 -30.39 -19.58
CA GLY A 671 -0.42 -30.03 -19.45
C GLY A 671 -0.98 -29.36 -20.72
N ASP A 672 -0.19 -28.52 -21.38
CA ASP A 672 -0.59 -27.88 -22.64
C ASP A 672 -0.66 -28.91 -23.79
N LEU A 673 0.26 -29.87 -23.85
CA LEU A 673 0.23 -30.95 -24.83
C LEU A 673 -1.01 -31.86 -24.64
N GLU A 674 -1.36 -32.18 -23.40
CA GLU A 674 -2.60 -32.91 -23.09
C GLU A 674 -3.84 -32.13 -23.55
N SER A 675 -3.88 -30.82 -23.24
CA SER A 675 -4.95 -29.93 -23.73
C SER A 675 -5.04 -29.85 -25.26
N LEU A 676 -3.92 -29.88 -25.98
CA LEU A 676 -3.94 -29.94 -27.44
C LEU A 676 -4.56 -31.25 -27.97
N ARG A 677 -4.28 -32.39 -27.31
CA ARG A 677 -4.88 -33.68 -27.66
C ARG A 677 -6.37 -33.71 -27.36
N GLU A 678 -6.80 -33.27 -26.19
CA GLU A 678 -8.21 -33.20 -25.82
C GLU A 678 -9.04 -32.36 -26.81
N ARG A 679 -8.43 -31.30 -27.33
CA ARG A 679 -9.07 -30.41 -28.30
C ARG A 679 -8.95 -30.90 -29.78
N GLY A 680 -8.27 -32.02 -30.03
CA GLY A 680 -8.01 -32.58 -31.35
C GLY A 680 -7.07 -31.73 -32.22
N ILE A 681 -6.34 -30.81 -31.59
CA ILE A 681 -5.41 -29.90 -32.31
C ILE A 681 -4.08 -30.62 -32.58
N ALA A 682 -3.64 -31.50 -31.71
CA ALA A 682 -2.38 -32.23 -31.82
C ALA A 682 -2.32 -33.08 -33.10
N GLU A 683 -3.40 -33.83 -33.35
CA GLU A 683 -3.54 -34.68 -34.56
C GLU A 683 -3.62 -33.80 -35.80
N ALA A 684 -4.42 -32.73 -35.74
CA ALA A 684 -4.61 -31.81 -36.85
C ALA A 684 -3.28 -31.10 -37.24
N ILE A 685 -2.45 -30.68 -36.30
CA ILE A 685 -1.11 -30.14 -36.55
C ILE A 685 -0.29 -31.18 -37.29
N THR A 686 -0.25 -32.43 -36.82
CA THR A 686 0.53 -33.50 -37.43
C THR A 686 0.10 -33.79 -38.85
N GLU A 687 -1.22 -33.79 -39.13
CA GLU A 687 -1.75 -33.98 -40.48
C GLU A 687 -1.37 -32.82 -41.43
N LYS A 688 -1.50 -31.55 -40.93
CA LYS A 688 -1.18 -30.37 -41.77
C LYS A 688 0.33 -30.27 -42.09
N VAL A 689 1.20 -30.60 -41.14
CA VAL A 689 2.65 -30.66 -41.35
C VAL A 689 2.99 -31.74 -42.41
N LYS A 690 2.39 -32.91 -42.31
CA LYS A 690 2.55 -33.97 -43.34
C LYS A 690 2.00 -33.55 -44.70
N ALA A 691 0.94 -32.72 -44.72
CA ALA A 691 0.38 -32.16 -45.94
C ALA A 691 1.21 -30.99 -46.50
N GLY A 692 2.28 -30.57 -45.86
CA GLY A 692 3.25 -29.59 -46.37
C GLY A 692 3.17 -28.21 -45.72
N ALA A 693 2.45 -28.01 -44.59
CA ALA A 693 2.53 -26.79 -43.81
C ALA A 693 3.88 -26.73 -43.05
N TRP A 694 4.45 -25.53 -42.90
CA TRP A 694 5.60 -25.32 -42.05
C TRP A 694 5.19 -25.41 -40.58
N LEU A 695 6.07 -25.95 -39.72
CA LEU A 695 5.97 -25.91 -38.27
C LEU A 695 7.14 -25.12 -37.67
N ILE A 696 6.81 -24.10 -36.91
CA ILE A 696 7.77 -23.35 -36.08
C ILE A 696 7.47 -23.67 -34.62
N GLY A 697 8.45 -24.18 -33.87
CA GLY A 697 8.32 -24.46 -32.44
C GLY A 697 9.34 -23.71 -31.59
N ILE A 698 8.88 -22.92 -30.62
CA ILE A 698 9.77 -22.16 -29.75
C ILE A 698 9.67 -22.72 -28.33
N CYS A 699 10.83 -23.07 -27.72
CA CYS A 699 10.97 -23.52 -26.34
C CYS A 699 10.03 -24.69 -26.00
N GLY A 700 8.91 -24.48 -25.32
CA GLY A 700 7.88 -25.50 -25.07
C GLY A 700 7.33 -26.13 -26.34
N GLY A 701 7.18 -25.32 -27.42
CA GLY A 701 6.76 -25.79 -28.74
C GLY A 701 7.76 -26.76 -29.37
N LEU A 702 9.05 -26.54 -29.19
CA LEU A 702 10.10 -27.50 -29.58
C LEU A 702 9.95 -28.81 -28.82
N GLN A 703 9.75 -28.73 -27.50
CA GLN A 703 9.61 -29.92 -26.64
C GLN A 703 8.38 -30.74 -27.02
N MET A 704 7.22 -30.09 -27.27
CA MET A 704 6.00 -30.75 -27.73
C MET A 704 6.14 -31.40 -29.11
N ALA A 705 6.88 -30.80 -30.03
CA ALA A 705 7.12 -31.33 -31.38
C ALA A 705 8.02 -32.56 -31.40
N GLY A 706 8.83 -32.80 -30.35
CA GLY A 706 9.68 -33.95 -30.18
C GLY A 706 8.94 -35.29 -30.06
N ALA A 707 9.67 -36.37 -29.96
CA ALA A 707 9.12 -37.73 -29.79
C ALA A 707 8.67 -38.01 -28.35
N VAL A 708 9.48 -37.61 -27.36
CA VAL A 708 9.26 -37.94 -25.94
C VAL A 708 9.66 -36.76 -25.05
N ILE A 709 8.83 -36.53 -24.03
CA ILE A 709 9.13 -35.62 -22.91
C ILE A 709 9.19 -36.44 -21.63
N ARG A 710 10.32 -36.37 -20.91
CA ARG A 710 10.54 -37.04 -19.63
C ARG A 710 10.55 -36.06 -18.48
N ASP A 711 9.75 -36.33 -17.47
CA ASP A 711 9.67 -35.54 -16.22
C ASP A 711 9.95 -36.42 -14.99
N PRO A 712 11.19 -36.91 -14.82
CA PRO A 712 11.53 -37.84 -13.73
C PRO A 712 11.43 -37.19 -12.35
N LEU A 713 11.39 -35.87 -12.28
CA LEU A 713 11.30 -35.12 -11.03
C LEU A 713 9.89 -34.57 -10.76
N HIS A 714 8.93 -34.86 -11.62
CA HIS A 714 7.55 -34.39 -11.52
C HIS A 714 7.44 -32.86 -11.37
N LEU A 715 8.19 -32.13 -12.21
CA LEU A 715 8.24 -30.68 -12.20
C LEU A 715 6.96 -30.04 -12.76
N GLU A 716 6.36 -30.69 -13.77
CA GLU A 716 5.17 -30.22 -14.46
C GLU A 716 3.98 -31.19 -14.39
N SER A 717 4.22 -32.52 -14.22
CA SER A 717 3.20 -33.55 -14.28
C SER A 717 3.42 -34.66 -13.25
N HIS A 718 2.38 -35.43 -12.97
CA HIS A 718 2.47 -36.69 -12.21
C HIS A 718 3.00 -37.86 -13.06
N GLN A 719 3.10 -37.68 -14.39
CA GLN A 719 3.63 -38.67 -15.31
C GLN A 719 5.13 -38.45 -15.50
N SER A 720 5.93 -39.52 -15.37
CA SER A 720 7.38 -39.42 -15.55
C SER A 720 7.84 -39.37 -17.02
N GLU A 721 6.97 -39.77 -17.97
CA GLU A 721 7.22 -39.76 -19.40
C GLU A 721 5.91 -39.57 -20.19
N VAL A 722 5.92 -38.68 -21.20
CA VAL A 722 4.79 -38.39 -22.10
C VAL A 722 5.29 -38.40 -23.55
N ASN A 723 4.55 -39.00 -24.46
CA ASN A 723 4.87 -38.94 -25.88
C ASN A 723 4.60 -37.50 -26.39
N GLY A 724 5.50 -36.93 -27.18
CA GLY A 724 5.30 -35.69 -27.92
C GLY A 724 4.44 -35.89 -29.18
N LEU A 725 4.47 -34.90 -30.10
CA LEU A 725 3.83 -35.01 -31.42
C LEU A 725 4.60 -35.89 -32.39
N ASN A 726 5.80 -36.33 -32.02
CA ASN A 726 6.68 -37.19 -32.77
C ASN A 726 6.96 -36.69 -34.22
N LEU A 727 7.15 -35.39 -34.38
CA LEU A 727 7.47 -34.76 -35.63
C LEU A 727 8.97 -34.76 -35.93
N LEU A 728 9.81 -34.68 -34.89
CA LEU A 728 11.26 -34.94 -34.96
C LEU A 728 11.68 -35.96 -33.91
N PRO A 729 12.72 -36.79 -34.15
CA PRO A 729 13.20 -37.79 -33.18
C PRO A 729 14.04 -37.14 -32.07
N LEU A 730 13.41 -36.27 -31.31
CA LEU A 730 14.00 -35.53 -30.18
C LEU A 730 13.41 -36.05 -28.87
N THR A 731 14.25 -36.25 -27.85
CA THR A 731 13.80 -36.56 -26.48
C THR A 731 14.20 -35.41 -25.57
N THR A 732 13.23 -34.82 -24.90
CA THR A 732 13.49 -33.77 -23.92
C THR A 732 13.37 -34.36 -22.50
N VAL A 733 14.36 -34.07 -21.64
CA VAL A 733 14.33 -34.42 -20.22
C VAL A 733 14.21 -33.12 -19.43
N LEU A 734 13.21 -33.01 -18.56
CA LEU A 734 13.06 -31.86 -17.68
C LEU A 734 14.00 -32.01 -16.47
N GLU A 735 14.87 -31.04 -16.28
CA GLU A 735 15.87 -31.01 -15.22
C GLU A 735 15.46 -29.98 -14.13
N LYS A 736 15.96 -30.17 -12.90
CA LYS A 736 15.67 -29.27 -11.78
C LYS A 736 16.20 -27.87 -12.03
N ASP A 737 17.41 -27.80 -12.57
CA ASP A 737 18.08 -26.53 -12.84
C ASP A 737 17.57 -25.94 -14.16
N LYS A 738 17.22 -24.67 -14.13
CA LYS A 738 16.68 -23.95 -15.26
C LYS A 738 17.83 -23.35 -16.08
N CYS A 739 17.80 -23.53 -17.38
CA CYS A 739 18.68 -22.80 -18.29
C CYS A 739 18.20 -21.34 -18.36
N LEU A 740 19.07 -20.40 -18.03
CA LEU A 740 18.83 -18.95 -18.03
C LEU A 740 20.04 -18.26 -18.64
N ASN A 741 20.06 -18.11 -19.97
CA ASN A 741 21.18 -17.53 -20.68
C ASN A 741 20.73 -16.51 -21.74
N GLN A 742 21.49 -15.42 -21.89
CA GLN A 742 21.48 -14.68 -23.13
C GLN A 742 22.40 -15.39 -24.11
N THR A 743 21.90 -15.75 -25.27
CA THR A 743 22.59 -16.63 -26.20
C THR A 743 22.74 -15.98 -27.57
N GLN A 744 23.96 -15.93 -28.07
CA GLN A 744 24.23 -15.74 -29.47
C GLN A 744 24.41 -17.12 -30.13
N ALA A 745 23.71 -17.33 -31.22
CA ALA A 745 23.79 -18.58 -31.97
C ALA A 745 24.12 -18.33 -33.45
N VAL A 746 24.61 -19.39 -34.09
CA VAL A 746 24.94 -19.39 -35.50
C VAL A 746 24.06 -20.44 -36.18
N LEU A 747 23.44 -20.06 -37.31
CA LEU A 747 22.73 -21.00 -38.19
C LEU A 747 23.71 -21.90 -38.93
N CYS A 748 23.51 -23.22 -38.81
CA CYS A 748 24.41 -24.20 -39.44
C CYS A 748 24.37 -24.17 -40.96
N SER A 749 23.29 -23.68 -41.57
CA SER A 749 23.07 -23.63 -43.03
C SER A 749 23.68 -22.42 -43.74
N SER A 750 23.81 -21.28 -43.05
CA SER A 750 24.18 -19.99 -43.66
C SER A 750 25.26 -19.22 -42.89
N GLU A 751 25.67 -19.72 -41.73
CA GLU A 751 26.58 -19.04 -40.78
C GLU A 751 26.07 -17.66 -40.27
N ASP A 752 24.79 -17.34 -40.51
CA ASP A 752 24.17 -16.12 -39.99
C ASP A 752 24.10 -16.18 -38.47
N LYS A 753 24.42 -15.07 -37.84
CA LYS A 753 24.33 -14.92 -36.37
C LYS A 753 22.93 -14.46 -36.01
N VAL A 754 22.41 -15.05 -34.96
CA VAL A 754 21.14 -14.65 -34.31
C VAL A 754 21.35 -14.49 -32.84
N SER A 755 20.63 -13.57 -32.23
CA SER A 755 20.67 -13.31 -30.80
C SER A 755 19.30 -13.60 -30.16
N GLY A 756 19.30 -14.05 -28.90
CA GLY A 756 18.10 -14.31 -28.16
C GLY A 756 18.43 -14.71 -26.72
N TYR A 757 17.46 -15.27 -26.02
CA TYR A 757 17.68 -15.78 -24.67
C TYR A 757 17.01 -17.16 -24.50
N GLU A 758 17.57 -17.98 -23.62
CA GLU A 758 17.05 -19.30 -23.27
C GLU A 758 16.48 -19.28 -21.86
N ILE A 759 15.29 -19.86 -21.69
CA ILE A 759 14.58 -19.89 -20.41
C ILE A 759 13.73 -21.16 -20.29
N HIS A 760 14.37 -22.29 -19.97
CA HIS A 760 13.69 -23.60 -19.98
C HIS A 760 14.29 -24.57 -18.95
N HIS A 761 13.52 -25.60 -18.56
CA HIS A 761 13.96 -26.72 -17.76
C HIS A 761 14.40 -27.93 -18.60
N GLY A 762 14.03 -27.96 -19.88
CA GLY A 762 14.26 -29.11 -20.74
C GLY A 762 15.67 -29.17 -21.32
N LYS A 763 16.26 -30.35 -21.30
CA LYS A 763 17.47 -30.68 -22.03
C LYS A 763 17.14 -31.68 -23.14
N THR A 764 17.35 -31.30 -24.40
CA THR A 764 16.98 -32.12 -25.54
C THR A 764 18.15 -32.96 -26.02
N VAL A 765 17.91 -34.27 -26.15
CA VAL A 765 18.79 -35.27 -26.71
C VAL A 765 18.33 -35.59 -28.14
N TYR A 766 19.27 -35.65 -29.09
CA TYR A 766 19.01 -35.88 -30.48
C TYR A 766 19.92 -36.99 -31.03
N GLY A 767 19.41 -37.78 -31.98
CA GLY A 767 20.12 -38.95 -32.51
C GLY A 767 21.02 -38.67 -33.70
N SER A 768 20.95 -37.48 -34.34
CA SER A 768 21.71 -37.15 -35.56
C SER A 768 22.10 -35.66 -35.58
N GLU A 769 23.36 -35.38 -35.85
CA GLU A 769 23.88 -34.02 -36.06
C GLU A 769 23.23 -33.31 -37.24
N GLN A 770 22.67 -34.03 -38.20
CA GLN A 770 21.97 -33.46 -39.37
C GLN A 770 20.69 -32.69 -38.95
N LEU A 771 20.15 -32.98 -37.77
CA LEU A 771 18.98 -32.26 -37.24
C LEU A 771 19.31 -30.91 -36.62
N VAL A 772 20.58 -30.66 -36.29
CA VAL A 772 20.98 -29.40 -35.66
C VAL A 772 20.98 -28.26 -36.64
N SER A 773 20.07 -27.29 -36.46
CA SER A 773 19.95 -26.10 -37.30
C SER A 773 20.66 -24.87 -36.74
N MET A 774 20.85 -24.81 -35.41
CA MET A 774 21.55 -23.71 -34.75
C MET A 774 22.41 -24.20 -33.58
N ARG A 775 23.58 -23.57 -33.45
CA ARG A 775 24.46 -23.76 -32.29
C ARG A 775 24.72 -22.45 -31.57
N SER A 776 24.74 -22.50 -30.25
CA SER A 776 25.21 -21.39 -29.42
C SER A 776 26.70 -21.10 -29.64
N ASN A 777 27.16 -19.95 -29.20
CA ASN A 777 28.59 -19.59 -29.17
C ASN A 777 29.44 -20.54 -28.31
N THR A 778 28.83 -21.34 -27.42
CA THR A 778 29.48 -22.41 -26.63
C THR A 778 29.48 -23.76 -27.34
N GLY A 779 28.87 -23.84 -28.54
CA GLY A 779 28.76 -25.06 -29.36
C GLY A 779 27.58 -25.96 -29.06
N GLU A 780 26.73 -25.60 -28.08
CA GLU A 780 25.52 -26.38 -27.76
C GLU A 780 24.46 -26.24 -28.86
N ALA A 781 23.70 -27.32 -29.12
CA ALA A 781 22.58 -27.30 -30.04
C ALA A 781 21.37 -26.60 -29.43
N VAL A 782 21.00 -25.43 -29.98
CA VAL A 782 19.87 -24.63 -29.50
C VAL A 782 18.72 -24.57 -30.53
N GLY A 783 18.90 -25.16 -31.70
CA GLY A 783 17.87 -25.28 -32.71
C GLY A 783 17.97 -26.58 -33.52
N PHE A 784 16.83 -27.06 -33.98
CA PHE A 784 16.70 -28.32 -34.75
C PHE A 784 15.79 -28.10 -35.94
N ALA A 785 16.12 -28.72 -37.08
CA ALA A 785 15.25 -28.64 -38.23
C ALA A 785 15.34 -29.92 -39.10
N ALA A 786 14.27 -30.27 -39.75
CA ALA A 786 14.21 -31.23 -40.83
C ALA A 786 12.96 -30.89 -41.71
N ASP A 787 13.10 -31.03 -43.04
CA ASP A 787 12.06 -30.66 -43.99
C ASP A 787 11.49 -29.26 -43.72
N ARG A 788 10.17 -29.18 -43.41
CA ARG A 788 9.44 -27.96 -43.07
C ARG A 788 9.18 -27.78 -41.59
N ILE A 789 10.03 -28.34 -40.74
CA ILE A 789 9.97 -28.22 -39.31
C ILE A 789 11.20 -27.46 -38.83
N TRP A 790 10.98 -26.36 -38.09
CA TRP A 790 12.03 -25.55 -37.53
C TRP A 790 11.74 -25.27 -36.05
N LEU A 791 12.62 -25.71 -35.20
CA LEU A 791 12.43 -25.70 -33.73
C LEU A 791 13.61 -25.01 -33.07
N THR A 792 13.37 -24.19 -32.03
CA THR A 792 14.44 -23.52 -31.31
C THR A 792 14.12 -23.33 -29.82
N TYR A 793 15.15 -23.26 -28.96
CA TYR A 793 15.06 -22.81 -27.59
C TYR A 793 15.18 -21.30 -27.44
N LEU A 794 15.65 -20.58 -28.48
CA LEU A 794 15.86 -19.15 -28.43
C LEU A 794 14.54 -18.38 -28.50
N HIS A 795 14.23 -17.62 -27.45
CA HIS A 795 13.25 -16.57 -27.44
C HIS A 795 13.83 -15.30 -28.04
N GLY A 796 12.99 -14.44 -28.66
CA GLY A 796 13.40 -13.20 -29.31
C GLY A 796 14.16 -13.40 -30.63
N VAL A 797 14.20 -14.61 -31.18
CA VAL A 797 14.92 -14.91 -32.41
C VAL A 797 14.45 -14.10 -33.61
N PHE A 798 13.19 -13.67 -33.66
CA PHE A 798 12.60 -12.86 -34.72
C PHE A 798 12.70 -11.33 -34.47
N ASP A 799 13.32 -10.90 -33.39
CA ASP A 799 13.48 -9.47 -33.07
C ASP A 799 14.44 -8.82 -34.10
N GLU A 800 15.39 -9.60 -34.69
CA GLU A 800 16.31 -9.11 -35.67
C GLU A 800 15.67 -9.07 -37.06
N ASP A 801 15.49 -7.88 -37.63
CA ASP A 801 14.80 -7.62 -38.91
C ASP A 801 15.37 -8.41 -40.09
N ALA A 802 16.71 -8.50 -40.17
CA ALA A 802 17.39 -9.17 -41.29
C ALA A 802 17.14 -10.68 -41.26
N PHE A 803 17.26 -11.32 -40.10
CA PHE A 803 16.97 -12.73 -39.94
C PHE A 803 15.48 -13.01 -40.20
N ARG A 804 14.58 -12.24 -39.56
CA ARG A 804 13.13 -12.36 -39.72
C ARG A 804 12.73 -12.31 -41.18
N ARG A 805 13.23 -11.31 -41.93
CA ARG A 805 12.89 -11.16 -43.35
C ARG A 805 13.42 -12.32 -44.17
N LYS A 806 14.66 -12.74 -44.00
CA LYS A 806 15.24 -13.88 -44.69
C LYS A 806 14.45 -15.17 -44.50
N PHE A 807 14.06 -15.42 -43.23
CA PHE A 807 13.28 -16.59 -42.84
C PHE A 807 11.89 -16.60 -43.52
N ILE A 808 11.18 -15.47 -43.50
CA ILE A 808 9.88 -15.33 -44.15
C ILE A 808 10.02 -15.51 -45.67
N ASP A 809 11.03 -14.91 -46.30
CA ASP A 809 11.25 -15.02 -47.74
C ASP A 809 11.60 -16.47 -48.17
N MET A 810 12.30 -17.23 -47.36
CA MET A 810 12.52 -18.66 -47.57
C MET A 810 11.18 -19.42 -47.65
N ILE A 811 10.28 -19.20 -46.69
CA ILE A 811 8.95 -19.83 -46.70
C ILE A 811 8.15 -19.38 -47.92
N ARG A 812 8.19 -18.10 -48.28
CA ARG A 812 7.50 -17.57 -49.48
C ARG A 812 7.93 -18.29 -50.75
N VAL A 813 9.24 -18.43 -50.94
CA VAL A 813 9.79 -19.13 -52.13
C VAL A 813 9.30 -20.59 -52.21
N GLU A 814 9.30 -21.31 -51.08
CA GLU A 814 8.83 -22.68 -51.05
C GLU A 814 7.30 -22.80 -51.31
N ARG A 815 6.55 -21.74 -51.02
CA ARG A 815 5.12 -21.65 -51.31
C ARG A 815 4.82 -21.09 -52.71
N GLY A 816 5.87 -20.87 -53.52
CA GLY A 816 5.75 -20.35 -54.87
C GLY A 816 5.43 -18.86 -54.95
N LEU A 817 5.69 -18.12 -53.86
CA LEU A 817 5.57 -16.67 -53.80
C LEU A 817 6.95 -16.01 -54.07
N GLU A 818 6.96 -14.86 -54.68
CA GLU A 818 8.19 -14.07 -54.82
C GLU A 818 8.70 -13.59 -53.46
N PRO A 819 10.03 -13.71 -53.19
CA PRO A 819 10.63 -13.12 -52.00
C PRO A 819 10.57 -11.60 -52.12
N LEU A 820 10.35 -10.91 -50.98
CA LEU A 820 10.32 -9.44 -50.96
C LEU A 820 11.74 -8.84 -50.96
N GLY A 821 12.74 -9.59 -50.51
CA GLY A 821 14.18 -9.29 -50.61
C GLY A 821 14.66 -8.06 -49.87
N ARG A 822 13.80 -7.40 -49.11
CA ARG A 822 14.09 -6.21 -48.32
C ARG A 822 13.28 -6.18 -47.02
N ILE A 823 13.83 -5.57 -46.01
CA ILE A 823 13.11 -5.31 -44.75
C ILE A 823 11.91 -4.40 -45.06
N GLN A 824 10.70 -4.85 -44.74
CA GLN A 824 9.45 -4.12 -44.96
C GLN A 824 9.14 -3.21 -43.79
N VAL A 825 9.35 -3.72 -42.57
CA VAL A 825 9.07 -3.02 -41.32
C VAL A 825 10.20 -3.32 -40.33
N SER A 826 10.67 -2.30 -39.64
CA SER A 826 11.66 -2.47 -38.58
C SER A 826 10.97 -2.64 -37.24
N TYR A 827 11.44 -3.62 -36.47
CA TYR A 827 11.02 -3.82 -35.06
C TYR A 827 11.99 -3.08 -34.17
N ASP A 828 11.78 -1.74 -34.09
CA ASP A 828 12.62 -0.82 -33.31
C ASP A 828 11.89 -0.37 -32.06
N ILE A 829 12.17 -1.07 -30.92
CA ILE A 829 11.60 -0.74 -29.63
C ILE A 829 12.07 0.65 -29.15
N ASP A 830 13.31 1.06 -29.48
CA ASP A 830 13.81 2.38 -29.04
C ASP A 830 13.04 3.52 -29.70
N ALA A 831 12.79 3.43 -31.01
CA ALA A 831 11.95 4.41 -31.71
C ALA A 831 10.50 4.41 -31.18
N ALA A 832 9.95 3.23 -30.87
CA ALA A 832 8.62 3.11 -30.29
C ALA A 832 8.53 3.76 -28.89
N LEU A 833 9.57 3.61 -28.07
CA LEU A 833 9.67 4.23 -26.76
C LEU A 833 9.83 5.76 -26.83
N ASP A 834 10.57 6.27 -27.81
CA ASP A 834 10.67 7.71 -28.05
C ASP A 834 9.31 8.29 -28.47
N LEU A 835 8.59 7.63 -29.38
CA LEU A 835 7.24 8.04 -29.79
C LEU A 835 6.24 8.01 -28.61
N LEU A 836 6.34 7.00 -27.73
CA LEU A 836 5.53 6.93 -26.52
C LEU A 836 5.87 8.06 -25.54
N ALA A 837 7.15 8.38 -25.37
CA ALA A 837 7.61 9.47 -24.51
C ALA A 837 7.05 10.81 -24.98
N ASP A 838 7.13 11.10 -26.28
CA ASP A 838 6.57 12.30 -26.89
C ASP A 838 5.05 12.39 -26.68
N LEU A 839 4.32 11.29 -26.90
CA LEU A 839 2.88 11.22 -26.69
C LEU A 839 2.50 11.56 -25.25
N VAL A 840 3.23 11.03 -24.26
CA VAL A 840 2.94 11.28 -22.85
C VAL A 840 3.36 12.70 -22.46
N ARG A 841 4.51 13.17 -22.93
CA ARG A 841 5.02 14.52 -22.66
C ARG A 841 4.05 15.62 -23.15
N GLU A 842 3.47 15.45 -24.30
CA GLU A 842 2.50 16.40 -24.88
C GLU A 842 1.17 16.46 -24.15
N ASN A 843 0.78 15.39 -23.44
CA ASN A 843 -0.53 15.21 -22.86
C ASN A 843 -0.56 15.16 -21.32
N VAL A 844 0.60 15.36 -20.66
CA VAL A 844 0.74 15.35 -19.20
C VAL A 844 1.44 16.64 -18.75
N ALA A 845 1.00 17.21 -17.62
CA ALA A 845 1.58 18.40 -17.00
C ALA A 845 2.95 18.07 -16.37
N MET A 846 4.00 17.92 -17.20
CA MET A 846 5.33 17.49 -16.80
C MET A 846 5.96 18.38 -15.73
N ASP A 847 5.75 19.69 -15.77
CA ASP A 847 6.26 20.63 -14.76
C ASP A 847 5.75 20.26 -13.35
N LYS A 848 4.46 19.87 -13.23
CA LYS A 848 3.88 19.41 -11.98
C LYS A 848 4.47 18.06 -11.54
N ILE A 849 4.76 17.16 -12.50
CA ILE A 849 5.41 15.89 -12.21
C ILE A 849 6.81 16.12 -11.63
N TYR A 850 7.63 16.94 -12.26
CA TYR A 850 8.96 17.28 -11.75
C TYR A 850 8.90 17.92 -10.36
N GLN A 851 7.97 18.83 -10.16
CA GLN A 851 7.75 19.46 -8.85
C GLN A 851 7.45 18.42 -7.76
N VAL A 852 6.53 17.47 -8.00
CA VAL A 852 6.17 16.45 -6.99
C VAL A 852 7.29 15.44 -6.75
N MET A 853 8.13 15.15 -7.74
CA MET A 853 9.34 14.34 -7.61
C MET A 853 10.48 15.09 -6.89
N GLY A 854 10.41 16.41 -6.80
CA GLY A 854 11.49 17.28 -6.31
C GLY A 854 12.68 17.37 -7.28
N LEU A 855 12.43 17.15 -8.58
CA LEU A 855 13.34 17.42 -9.68
C LEU A 855 13.22 18.89 -10.14
N LYS A 856 14.25 19.39 -10.85
CA LYS A 856 14.28 20.77 -11.36
C LYS A 856 13.92 20.81 -12.83
#